data_483a68142990e9ffb3206d21ab1e17a0
#
_entry.id   483a68142990e9ffb3206d21ab1e17a0
#
_cell.length_a   1.000
_cell.length_b   1.000
_cell.length_c   1.000
_cell.angle_alpha   90.00
_cell.angle_beta   90.00
_cell.angle_gamma   90.00
#
_symmetry.space_group_name_H-M   'P 1'
#
loop_
_entity.id
_entity.type
_entity.pdbx_description
1 polymer ?
#
loop_
_entity_poly.entity_id
_entity_poly.type
_entity_poly.pdbx_seq_one_letter_code
_entity_poly.pdbx_strand_id
1 'polypeptide(L)'
;MATSQSVVGRAKSDSAFREYYRELSGYDEFGPQYADLPMEILVKIFTYLNASDRCVAGQTCQRWLEATQHNHFQEHLWLALHRTTFNTNVAPMADLLVSSRTFPNLSFSEVDFERVGNFFEQFGATIQQIEFRACEIQERTLYNILRHLSSLRSLTIHSCRDLFMCIRLFEDPAERAELKRTLANVRELRLTHNQYLSDATLHRFCEVMPSLAVLDLSGCHISFHKGLYKKFYPASTGQQPSESVLTFHYISRLIEERKQMLKVLNFSETLIDDSALELLTGLQPDLRLVRLELNQCEQLSPRGLEALLHTQTDTLTQLHLTRAYRLTDTCLRQICHELPALRVLRMRECRALSDQGVRELAHLRALEVLDVSYCRDITGEGLLAGLVGQSQGPNCCLRELHIRALNHLSVHAIVELTKWLPELRLFDLGFHHQSMFEIAMQHIFHNLVRLTHLDLEHCDYVSDNGMTGIGMGPLVASDGNKNAYVPHVDTNERQDDTQDSPNVPVVEPIQPPPMRISIRSRAEQQIVEEAERKQRLMAFINTRPNAAAAAKASVETDDHTTNGYSISRLRQLRILNLTRCNQLTDVSLLCDFRLPELQQLSLAQCQQISVEGIRALVRNCPSIEQLDLSECHSLNDRAVEQIAEHLRRLRTLSLRRCHQLTDFSLDYIACHARQLRMLDVRGCKHMCEDPAMRLVSLPLLTTILPGLHDENNVASAGFGITLMASSPSSSAAPRRPIPRPPAMPLLI
;
A
#
# COMPACT_ATOMS: atom_id res chain seq x y z
N MET A 1 -10.86 20.91 -47.17
CA MET A 1 -10.16 20.03 -48.11
C MET A 1 -8.68 19.82 -47.77
N ALA A 2 -8.32 19.76 -46.45
CA ALA A 2 -6.93 19.52 -46.01
C ALA A 2 -6.78 18.28 -45.08
N THR A 3 -7.82 17.49 -44.94
CA THR A 3 -7.85 16.32 -44.01
C THR A 3 -7.76 14.96 -44.71
N SER A 4 -7.75 14.92 -46.04
CA SER A 4 -7.73 13.65 -46.77
C SER A 4 -6.35 13.17 -47.22
N GLN A 5 -5.32 14.03 -47.14
CA GLN A 5 -3.95 13.64 -47.56
C GLN A 5 -3.10 12.97 -46.47
N SER A 6 -3.43 13.15 -45.18
CA SER A 6 -2.67 12.52 -44.06
C SER A 6 -3.02 11.05 -43.85
N VAL A 7 -4.25 10.63 -44.18
CA VAL A 7 -4.70 9.24 -43.97
C VAL A 7 -4.16 8.31 -45.06
N VAL A 8 -4.00 8.82 -46.31
CA VAL A 8 -3.45 8.03 -47.45
C VAL A 8 -1.92 7.82 -47.32
N GLY A 9 -1.21 8.75 -46.67
CA GLY A 9 0.22 8.59 -46.37
C GLY A 9 0.52 7.52 -45.30
N ARG A 10 -0.33 7.40 -44.27
CA ARG A 10 -0.20 6.36 -43.24
C ARG A 10 -0.51 4.97 -43.78
N ALA A 11 -1.54 4.81 -44.61
CA ALA A 11 -1.89 3.51 -45.19
C ALA A 11 -0.80 2.95 -46.12
N LYS A 12 -0.01 3.83 -46.77
CA LYS A 12 1.15 3.41 -47.59
C LYS A 12 2.38 3.04 -46.77
N SER A 13 2.61 3.66 -45.61
CA SER A 13 3.69 3.25 -44.69
C SER A 13 3.41 1.89 -44.03
N ASP A 14 2.14 1.60 -43.69
CA ASP A 14 1.76 0.33 -43.10
C ASP A 14 1.89 -0.85 -44.06
N SER A 15 1.61 -0.62 -45.37
CA SER A 15 1.82 -1.66 -46.38
C SER A 15 3.30 -1.96 -46.63
N ALA A 16 4.13 -0.94 -46.69
CA ALA A 16 5.60 -1.09 -46.86
C ALA A 16 6.27 -1.73 -45.62
N PHE A 17 5.78 -1.39 -44.40
CA PHE A 17 6.26 -2.00 -43.17
C PHE A 17 5.84 -3.47 -43.08
N ARG A 18 4.63 -3.82 -43.50
CA ARG A 18 4.17 -5.21 -43.59
C ARG A 18 4.94 -6.03 -44.61
N GLU A 19 5.31 -5.45 -45.75
CA GLU A 19 6.10 -6.09 -46.80
C GLU A 19 7.56 -6.33 -46.33
N TYR A 20 8.16 -5.38 -45.66
CA TYR A 20 9.50 -5.49 -45.07
C TYR A 20 9.59 -6.57 -43.97
N TYR A 21 8.56 -6.68 -43.11
CA TYR A 21 8.48 -7.75 -42.09
C TYR A 21 8.20 -9.13 -42.69
N ARG A 22 7.49 -9.20 -43.80
CA ARG A 22 7.23 -10.45 -44.54
C ARG A 22 8.51 -11.03 -45.15
N GLU A 23 9.37 -10.15 -45.65
CA GLU A 23 10.69 -10.54 -46.21
C GLU A 23 11.68 -10.97 -45.11
N LEU A 24 11.63 -10.38 -43.93
CA LEU A 24 12.54 -10.68 -42.82
C LEU A 24 12.20 -11.94 -42.03
N SER A 25 10.93 -12.32 -41.94
CA SER A 25 10.50 -13.38 -41.02
C SER A 25 10.33 -14.75 -41.63
N GLY A 26 10.24 -14.88 -42.97
CA GLY A 26 10.10 -16.19 -43.65
C GLY A 26 8.95 -17.07 -43.19
N TYR A 27 7.97 -16.50 -42.44
CA TYR A 27 6.82 -17.22 -41.90
C TYR A 27 5.61 -17.09 -42.82
N ASP A 28 5.05 -18.22 -43.17
CA ASP A 28 3.85 -18.37 -43.97
C ASP A 28 2.59 -17.75 -43.33
N GLU A 29 1.67 -17.36 -44.17
CA GLU A 29 0.49 -16.50 -44.04
C GLU A 29 -0.59 -16.94 -43.02
N PHE A 30 -0.40 -17.90 -42.13
CA PHE A 30 -1.46 -18.48 -41.28
C PHE A 30 -1.21 -18.44 -39.78
N GLY A 31 -0.43 -17.50 -39.27
CA GLY A 31 -0.42 -17.21 -37.84
C GLY A 31 -1.67 -16.38 -37.42
N PRO A 32 -2.35 -16.65 -36.30
CA PRO A 32 -3.46 -15.82 -35.84
C PRO A 32 -2.97 -14.37 -35.69
N GLN A 33 -3.52 -13.47 -36.51
CA GLN A 33 -3.22 -12.04 -36.34
C GLN A 33 -3.84 -11.62 -35.00
N TYR A 34 -3.01 -11.28 -34.03
CA TYR A 34 -3.46 -10.84 -32.69
C TYR A 34 -4.41 -9.64 -32.76
N ALA A 35 -4.38 -8.89 -33.87
CA ALA A 35 -5.34 -7.82 -34.14
C ALA A 35 -6.79 -8.33 -34.39
N ASP A 36 -6.96 -9.57 -34.80
CA ASP A 36 -8.26 -10.14 -35.19
C ASP A 36 -8.92 -10.96 -34.08
N LEU A 37 -8.32 -10.99 -32.87
CA LEU A 37 -8.93 -11.65 -31.72
C LEU A 37 -10.32 -11.05 -31.39
N PRO A 38 -11.31 -11.86 -31.00
CA PRO A 38 -12.58 -11.37 -30.48
C PRO A 38 -12.38 -10.34 -29.37
N MET A 39 -13.30 -9.36 -29.28
CA MET A 39 -13.21 -8.26 -28.30
C MET A 39 -13.13 -8.79 -26.86
N GLU A 40 -13.88 -9.83 -26.54
CA GLU A 40 -13.93 -10.47 -25.23
C GLU A 40 -12.55 -11.05 -24.84
N ILE A 41 -11.86 -11.63 -25.82
CA ILE A 41 -10.51 -12.19 -25.61
C ILE A 41 -9.48 -11.06 -25.41
N LEU A 42 -9.55 -10.01 -26.22
CA LEU A 42 -8.70 -8.81 -26.04
C LEU A 42 -8.93 -8.18 -24.68
N VAL A 43 -10.18 -7.97 -24.28
CA VAL A 43 -10.52 -7.45 -22.96
C VAL A 43 -9.95 -8.36 -21.86
N LYS A 44 -10.11 -9.69 -22.00
CA LYS A 44 -9.55 -10.66 -21.04
C LYS A 44 -8.03 -10.59 -20.97
N ILE A 45 -7.34 -10.49 -22.09
CA ILE A 45 -5.87 -10.30 -22.12
C ILE A 45 -5.51 -9.00 -21.43
N PHE A 46 -6.24 -7.92 -21.71
CA PHE A 46 -5.96 -6.59 -21.16
C PHE A 46 -6.28 -6.47 -19.67
N THR A 47 -7.04 -7.41 -19.06
CA THR A 47 -7.18 -7.46 -17.59
C THR A 47 -5.85 -7.75 -16.89
N TYR A 48 -4.90 -8.41 -17.57
CA TYR A 48 -3.56 -8.66 -17.04
C TYR A 48 -2.60 -7.47 -17.19
N LEU A 49 -3.00 -6.46 -17.97
CA LEU A 49 -2.22 -5.23 -18.14
C LEU A 49 -2.65 -4.18 -17.11
N ASN A 50 -1.71 -3.44 -16.57
CA ASN A 50 -2.01 -2.25 -15.79
C ASN A 50 -2.51 -1.10 -16.69
N ALA A 51 -3.00 0.00 -16.12
CA ALA A 51 -3.59 1.11 -16.86
C ALA A 51 -2.63 1.73 -17.89
N SER A 52 -1.33 1.85 -17.55
CA SER A 52 -0.32 2.39 -18.45
C SER A 52 -0.06 1.47 -19.65
N ASP A 53 0.14 0.17 -19.38
CA ASP A 53 0.40 -0.80 -20.44
C ASP A 53 -0.83 -0.92 -21.37
N ARG A 54 -2.05 -0.81 -20.83
CA ARG A 54 -3.28 -0.72 -21.63
C ARG A 54 -3.28 0.52 -22.53
N CYS A 55 -2.83 1.66 -22.02
CA CYS A 55 -2.71 2.87 -22.85
C CYS A 55 -1.73 2.68 -24.01
N VAL A 56 -0.58 2.04 -23.76
CA VAL A 56 0.39 1.70 -24.81
C VAL A 56 -0.21 0.68 -25.78
N ALA A 57 -0.87 -0.35 -25.30
CA ALA A 57 -1.57 -1.32 -26.12
C ALA A 57 -2.62 -0.66 -27.04
N GLY A 58 -3.37 0.33 -26.54
CA GLY A 58 -4.36 1.08 -27.31
C GLY A 58 -3.75 1.94 -28.43
N GLN A 59 -2.44 2.19 -28.44
CA GLN A 59 -1.76 2.91 -29.53
C GLN A 59 -1.38 2.02 -30.70
N THR A 60 -1.52 0.71 -30.61
CA THR A 60 -1.09 -0.24 -31.63
C THR A 60 -2.05 -0.30 -32.83
N CYS A 61 -3.35 -0.41 -32.59
CA CYS A 61 -4.38 -0.39 -33.63
C CYS A 61 -5.74 0.05 -33.06
N GLN A 62 -6.67 0.42 -33.96
CA GLN A 62 -7.98 0.90 -33.57
C GLN A 62 -8.77 -0.11 -32.73
N ARG A 63 -8.74 -1.39 -33.07
CA ARG A 63 -9.45 -2.45 -32.33
C ARG A 63 -8.91 -2.64 -30.92
N TRP A 64 -7.61 -2.53 -30.73
CA TRP A 64 -6.99 -2.54 -29.41
C TRP A 64 -7.34 -1.28 -28.63
N LEU A 65 -7.41 -0.12 -29.28
CA LEU A 65 -7.90 1.11 -28.65
C LEU A 65 -9.34 0.93 -28.15
N GLU A 66 -10.22 0.40 -28.97
CA GLU A 66 -11.61 0.10 -28.59
C GLU A 66 -11.65 -0.89 -27.39
N ALA A 67 -10.83 -1.95 -27.40
CA ALA A 67 -10.72 -2.88 -26.31
C ALA A 67 -10.24 -2.22 -25.00
N THR A 68 -9.30 -1.25 -25.07
CA THR A 68 -8.87 -0.50 -23.88
C THR A 68 -9.91 0.46 -23.35
N GLN A 69 -10.89 0.85 -24.18
CA GLN A 69 -12.01 1.72 -23.81
C GLN A 69 -13.22 0.94 -23.31
N HIS A 70 -13.13 -0.39 -23.19
CA HIS A 70 -14.23 -1.22 -22.70
C HIS A 70 -14.64 -0.83 -21.28
N ASN A 71 -15.94 -0.86 -20.97
CA ASN A 71 -16.51 -0.42 -19.69
C ASN A 71 -15.84 -1.04 -18.48
N HIS A 72 -15.43 -2.32 -18.57
CA HIS A 72 -14.70 -3.01 -17.52
C HIS A 72 -13.44 -2.28 -17.03
N PHE A 73 -12.75 -1.56 -17.92
CA PHE A 73 -11.54 -0.81 -17.55
C PHE A 73 -11.85 0.63 -17.15
N GLN A 74 -12.95 1.18 -17.63
CA GLN A 74 -13.33 2.56 -17.32
C GLN A 74 -13.83 2.70 -15.88
N GLU A 75 -14.56 1.71 -15.35
CA GLU A 75 -15.11 1.73 -13.98
C GLU A 75 -14.05 2.01 -12.90
N HIS A 76 -12.81 1.60 -13.14
CA HIS A 76 -11.69 1.77 -12.18
C HIS A 76 -10.68 2.85 -12.59
N LEU A 77 -10.98 3.64 -13.61
CA LEU A 77 -10.09 4.69 -14.07
C LEU A 77 -10.26 5.94 -13.22
N TRP A 78 -9.15 6.44 -12.64
CA TRP A 78 -9.10 7.69 -11.92
C TRP A 78 -8.36 8.75 -12.72
N LEU A 79 -8.97 9.93 -12.89
CA LEU A 79 -8.28 11.13 -13.30
C LEU A 79 -7.90 11.90 -12.03
N ALA A 80 -6.61 11.91 -11.71
CA ALA A 80 -6.09 12.58 -10.54
C ALA A 80 -5.35 13.87 -10.95
N LEU A 81 -5.71 14.98 -10.33
CA LEU A 81 -5.05 16.28 -10.46
C LEU A 81 -4.48 16.69 -9.11
N HIS A 82 -3.20 17.05 -9.10
CA HIS A 82 -2.51 17.36 -7.86
C HIS A 82 -1.67 18.63 -8.00
N ARG A 83 -1.76 19.51 -7.00
CA ARG A 83 -0.99 20.77 -6.92
C ARG A 83 -1.01 21.57 -8.22
N THR A 84 -2.17 21.81 -8.74
CA THR A 84 -2.36 22.53 -10.00
C THR A 84 -3.56 23.45 -9.94
N THR A 85 -3.61 24.40 -10.86
CA THR A 85 -4.80 25.23 -11.04
C THR A 85 -5.72 24.57 -12.06
N PHE A 86 -6.99 24.38 -11.70
CA PHE A 86 -8.00 23.89 -12.65
C PHE A 86 -8.50 25.07 -13.48
N ASN A 87 -7.99 25.19 -14.72
CA ASN A 87 -8.38 26.21 -15.64
C ASN A 87 -8.55 25.61 -17.05
N THR A 88 -9.78 25.52 -17.53
CA THR A 88 -10.12 24.91 -18.82
C THR A 88 -9.58 25.65 -20.05
N ASN A 89 -9.06 26.86 -19.89
CA ASN A 89 -8.45 27.61 -20.99
C ASN A 89 -6.94 27.35 -21.16
N VAL A 90 -6.35 26.58 -20.26
CA VAL A 90 -4.91 26.33 -20.20
C VAL A 90 -4.65 24.82 -20.29
N ALA A 91 -3.64 24.43 -21.06
CA ALA A 91 -3.19 23.04 -21.06
C ALA A 91 -2.65 22.66 -19.65
N PRO A 92 -2.88 21.43 -19.15
CA PRO A 92 -3.44 20.28 -19.88
C PRO A 92 -4.98 20.16 -19.86
N MET A 93 -5.72 21.04 -19.14
CA MET A 93 -7.18 20.94 -19.03
C MET A 93 -7.89 21.18 -20.36
N ALA A 94 -7.39 22.10 -21.19
CA ALA A 94 -7.91 22.33 -22.55
C ALA A 94 -7.81 21.07 -23.43
N ASP A 95 -6.73 20.29 -23.26
CA ASP A 95 -6.51 19.05 -24.02
C ASP A 95 -7.48 17.94 -23.59
N LEU A 96 -7.85 17.89 -22.30
CA LEU A 96 -8.84 16.93 -21.80
C LEU A 96 -10.23 17.17 -22.41
N LEU A 97 -10.61 18.41 -22.70
CA LEU A 97 -11.90 18.74 -23.32
C LEU A 97 -12.03 18.15 -24.74
N VAL A 98 -10.94 17.90 -25.44
CA VAL A 98 -10.91 17.28 -26.77
C VAL A 98 -10.91 15.75 -26.68
N SER A 99 -10.74 15.18 -25.47
CA SER A 99 -10.66 13.74 -25.28
C SER A 99 -12.01 13.07 -25.55
N SER A 100 -11.96 11.93 -26.23
CA SER A 100 -13.11 11.03 -26.42
C SER A 100 -13.33 10.07 -25.23
N ARG A 101 -12.46 10.11 -24.21
CA ARG A 101 -12.53 9.21 -23.04
C ARG A 101 -13.50 9.73 -21.99
N THR A 102 -14.09 8.82 -21.25
CA THR A 102 -14.89 9.13 -20.07
C THR A 102 -14.05 8.95 -18.81
N PHE A 103 -14.32 9.77 -17.79
CA PHE A 103 -13.61 9.77 -16.52
C PHE A 103 -14.59 9.52 -15.38
N PRO A 104 -14.88 8.24 -15.03
CA PRO A 104 -15.87 7.94 -13.99
C PRO A 104 -15.44 8.32 -12.59
N ASN A 105 -14.13 8.41 -12.33
CA ASN A 105 -13.62 8.77 -11.02
C ASN A 105 -12.63 9.93 -11.12
N LEU A 106 -12.87 10.99 -10.35
CA LEU A 106 -12.03 12.18 -10.29
C LEU A 106 -11.46 12.38 -8.90
N SER A 107 -10.18 12.72 -8.79
CA SER A 107 -9.53 13.10 -7.55
C SER A 107 -8.76 14.40 -7.72
N PHE A 108 -9.08 15.39 -6.93
CA PHE A 108 -8.42 16.68 -6.87
C PHE A 108 -7.73 16.83 -5.53
N SER A 109 -6.41 17.06 -5.53
CA SER A 109 -5.63 17.25 -4.31
C SER A 109 -4.82 18.52 -4.41
N GLU A 110 -5.03 19.44 -3.46
CA GLU A 110 -4.37 20.75 -3.44
C GLU A 110 -4.56 21.51 -4.79
N VAL A 111 -5.78 21.51 -5.28
CA VAL A 111 -6.17 22.16 -6.54
C VAL A 111 -6.90 23.44 -6.26
N ASP A 112 -6.51 24.53 -6.93
CA ASP A 112 -7.23 25.79 -6.97
C ASP A 112 -8.16 25.84 -8.19
N PHE A 113 -9.45 26.13 -7.97
CA PHE A 113 -10.46 26.14 -9.04
C PHE A 113 -10.69 27.59 -9.54
N GLU A 114 -9.89 28.03 -10.50
CA GLU A 114 -10.06 29.36 -11.12
C GLU A 114 -11.19 29.40 -12.15
N ARG A 115 -11.21 28.43 -13.09
CA ARG A 115 -12.19 28.41 -14.17
C ARG A 115 -12.54 27.00 -14.60
N VAL A 116 -13.76 26.62 -14.30
CA VAL A 116 -14.28 25.27 -14.55
C VAL A 116 -14.75 25.07 -16.01
N GLY A 117 -15.18 26.16 -16.67
CA GLY A 117 -15.66 26.12 -18.06
C GLY A 117 -16.82 25.14 -18.23
N ASN A 118 -16.84 24.43 -19.37
CA ASN A 118 -17.83 23.42 -19.74
C ASN A 118 -17.37 21.98 -19.45
N PHE A 119 -16.29 21.76 -18.70
CA PHE A 119 -15.76 20.41 -18.44
C PHE A 119 -16.80 19.51 -17.78
N PHE A 120 -17.45 19.97 -16.72
CA PHE A 120 -18.44 19.14 -16.02
C PHE A 120 -19.77 19.06 -16.77
N GLU A 121 -20.09 20.00 -17.64
CA GLU A 121 -21.20 19.90 -18.55
C GLU A 121 -20.99 18.75 -19.56
N GLN A 122 -19.78 18.61 -20.08
CA GLN A 122 -19.42 17.58 -21.06
C GLN A 122 -19.25 16.18 -20.43
N PHE A 123 -18.53 16.09 -19.30
CA PHE A 123 -18.15 14.80 -18.70
C PHE A 123 -18.96 14.42 -17.47
N GLY A 124 -19.70 15.37 -16.86
CA GLY A 124 -20.34 15.19 -15.57
C GLY A 124 -21.31 14.02 -15.48
N ALA A 125 -22.04 13.75 -16.55
CA ALA A 125 -22.99 12.63 -16.60
C ALA A 125 -22.33 11.24 -16.45
N THR A 126 -21.03 11.11 -16.69
CA THR A 126 -20.30 9.84 -16.58
C THR A 126 -19.56 9.69 -15.25
N ILE A 127 -19.44 10.77 -14.47
CA ILE A 127 -18.68 10.79 -13.20
C ILE A 127 -19.49 10.08 -12.11
N GLN A 128 -18.88 9.06 -11.51
CA GLN A 128 -19.48 8.26 -10.43
C GLN A 128 -18.88 8.58 -9.06
N GLN A 129 -17.61 8.96 -9.01
CA GLN A 129 -16.91 9.31 -7.78
C GLN A 129 -16.12 10.61 -7.97
N ILE A 130 -16.19 11.48 -6.99
CA ILE A 130 -15.41 12.72 -6.99
C ILE A 130 -14.85 13.00 -5.60
N GLU A 131 -13.57 13.35 -5.55
CA GLU A 131 -12.85 13.67 -4.33
C GLU A 131 -12.18 15.03 -4.43
N PHE A 132 -12.37 15.85 -3.40
CA PHE A 132 -11.67 17.11 -3.19
C PHE A 132 -10.86 17.01 -1.91
N ARG A 133 -9.52 17.12 -1.99
CA ARG A 133 -8.60 17.02 -0.85
C ARG A 133 -7.79 18.31 -0.74
N ALA A 134 -7.95 19.03 0.35
CA ALA A 134 -7.25 20.30 0.60
C ALA A 134 -7.32 21.26 -0.60
N CYS A 135 -8.47 21.32 -1.27
CA CYS A 135 -8.70 22.18 -2.44
C CYS A 135 -9.22 23.55 -2.04
N GLU A 136 -8.80 24.59 -2.79
CA GLU A 136 -9.37 25.92 -2.74
C GLU A 136 -10.55 25.99 -3.71
N ILE A 137 -11.74 25.76 -3.18
CA ILE A 137 -12.98 25.74 -3.97
C ILE A 137 -14.03 26.64 -3.35
N GLN A 138 -14.62 27.53 -4.15
CA GLN A 138 -15.71 28.39 -3.74
C GLN A 138 -17.04 27.66 -3.81
N GLU A 139 -17.99 28.08 -2.99
CA GLU A 139 -19.36 27.54 -2.94
C GLU A 139 -20.02 27.49 -4.31
N ARG A 140 -19.96 28.58 -5.07
CA ARG A 140 -20.55 28.70 -6.40
C ARG A 140 -19.93 27.74 -7.40
N THR A 141 -18.62 27.51 -7.28
CA THR A 141 -17.89 26.55 -8.11
C THR A 141 -18.31 25.13 -7.78
N LEU A 142 -18.44 24.77 -6.51
CA LEU A 142 -18.93 23.45 -6.09
C LEU A 142 -20.35 23.19 -6.59
N TYR A 143 -21.26 24.16 -6.46
CA TYR A 143 -22.61 24.07 -7.00
C TYR A 143 -22.60 23.82 -8.52
N ASN A 144 -21.81 24.62 -9.28
CA ASN A 144 -21.69 24.47 -10.73
C ASN A 144 -21.12 23.12 -11.16
N ILE A 145 -20.27 22.52 -10.33
CA ILE A 145 -19.77 21.14 -10.56
C ILE A 145 -20.89 20.14 -10.31
N LEU A 146 -21.47 20.15 -9.11
CA LEU A 146 -22.40 19.13 -8.64
C LEU A 146 -23.69 19.05 -9.48
N ARG A 147 -24.18 20.17 -10.03
CA ARG A 147 -25.40 20.20 -10.84
C ARG A 147 -25.32 19.35 -12.13
N HIS A 148 -24.10 19.02 -12.59
CA HIS A 148 -23.88 18.20 -13.80
C HIS A 148 -23.61 16.71 -13.50
N LEU A 149 -23.49 16.30 -12.22
CA LEU A 149 -23.06 14.98 -11.81
C LEU A 149 -24.21 14.00 -11.57
N SER A 150 -25.04 13.72 -12.59
CA SER A 150 -26.24 12.88 -12.47
C SER A 150 -25.98 11.40 -12.14
N SER A 151 -24.78 10.88 -12.43
CA SER A 151 -24.36 9.50 -12.13
C SER A 151 -23.54 9.36 -10.84
N LEU A 152 -23.39 10.45 -10.07
CA LEU A 152 -22.56 10.46 -8.88
C LEU A 152 -23.08 9.47 -7.82
N ARG A 153 -22.15 8.66 -7.28
CA ARG A 153 -22.39 7.69 -6.20
C ARG A 153 -21.62 8.01 -4.92
N SER A 154 -20.45 8.61 -5.05
CA SER A 154 -19.59 8.94 -3.91
C SER A 154 -19.05 10.36 -4.03
N LEU A 155 -19.25 11.17 -2.98
CA LEU A 155 -18.68 12.52 -2.82
C LEU A 155 -17.78 12.53 -1.60
N THR A 156 -16.52 12.88 -1.80
CA THR A 156 -15.55 13.08 -0.72
C THR A 156 -15.05 14.53 -0.73
N ILE A 157 -15.14 15.20 0.42
CA ILE A 157 -14.60 16.53 0.65
C ILE A 157 -13.72 16.45 1.91
N HIS A 158 -12.41 16.49 1.71
CA HIS A 158 -11.43 16.34 2.78
C HIS A 158 -10.65 17.63 2.98
N SER A 159 -10.71 18.20 4.20
CA SER A 159 -9.89 19.35 4.59
C SER A 159 -10.01 20.57 3.66
N CYS A 160 -11.20 20.82 3.07
CA CYS A 160 -11.47 21.98 2.22
C CYS A 160 -12.01 23.14 3.07
N ARG A 161 -11.09 23.86 3.72
CA ARG A 161 -11.40 24.85 4.74
C ARG A 161 -12.32 25.96 4.24
N ASP A 162 -11.99 26.58 3.12
CA ASP A 162 -12.65 27.79 2.62
C ASP A 162 -14.10 27.55 2.26
N LEU A 163 -14.41 26.36 1.76
CA LEU A 163 -15.76 25.92 1.45
C LEU A 163 -16.69 25.97 2.68
N PHE A 164 -16.20 25.51 3.85
CA PHE A 164 -17.00 25.41 5.07
C PHE A 164 -16.96 26.68 5.93
N MET A 165 -16.09 27.63 5.64
CA MET A 165 -16.14 28.99 6.22
C MET A 165 -17.27 29.83 5.62
N CYS A 166 -17.78 29.43 4.45
CA CYS A 166 -18.92 30.10 3.81
C CYS A 166 -20.23 29.57 4.41
N ILE A 167 -20.97 30.44 5.07
CA ILE A 167 -22.25 30.13 5.75
C ILE A 167 -23.35 29.78 4.72
N ARG A 168 -23.24 30.28 3.48
CA ARG A 168 -24.33 30.26 2.48
C ARG A 168 -24.36 29.04 1.58
N LEU A 169 -23.50 28.05 1.84
CA LEU A 169 -23.42 26.82 1.00
C LEU A 169 -24.80 26.17 0.86
N PHE A 170 -25.31 26.11 -0.38
CA PHE A 170 -26.63 25.59 -0.75
C PHE A 170 -27.79 26.27 0.02
N GLU A 171 -27.72 27.58 0.27
CA GLU A 171 -28.77 28.29 0.98
C GLU A 171 -30.04 28.46 0.15
N ASP A 172 -29.92 28.64 -1.17
CA ASP A 172 -31.05 28.81 -2.07
C ASP A 172 -31.88 27.49 -2.18
N PRO A 173 -33.19 27.54 -1.84
CA PRO A 173 -34.08 26.39 -1.99
C PRO A 173 -34.21 25.88 -3.42
N ALA A 174 -34.11 26.74 -4.44
CA ALA A 174 -34.19 26.34 -5.84
C ALA A 174 -32.96 25.56 -6.26
N GLU A 175 -31.76 25.99 -5.85
CA GLU A 175 -30.51 25.27 -6.07
C GLU A 175 -30.52 23.88 -5.37
N ARG A 176 -31.03 23.82 -4.11
CA ARG A 176 -31.19 22.53 -3.41
C ARG A 176 -32.16 21.58 -4.12
N ALA A 177 -33.29 22.10 -4.64
CA ALA A 177 -34.24 21.27 -5.37
C ALA A 177 -33.65 20.72 -6.69
N GLU A 178 -32.80 21.48 -7.36
CA GLU A 178 -32.05 21.04 -8.54
C GLU A 178 -31.03 19.96 -8.14
N LEU A 179 -30.17 20.23 -7.14
CA LEU A 179 -29.17 19.27 -6.65
C LEU A 179 -29.82 17.98 -6.13
N LYS A 180 -30.95 18.04 -5.45
CA LYS A 180 -31.68 16.86 -4.97
C LYS A 180 -32.07 15.91 -6.09
N ARG A 181 -32.43 16.44 -7.26
CA ARG A 181 -32.73 15.63 -8.45
C ARG A 181 -31.47 15.02 -9.05
N THR A 182 -30.40 15.81 -9.15
CA THR A 182 -29.14 15.39 -9.75
C THR A 182 -28.40 14.38 -8.87
N LEU A 183 -28.35 14.61 -7.55
CA LEU A 183 -27.60 13.80 -6.59
C LEU A 183 -28.44 12.70 -5.92
N ALA A 184 -29.60 12.35 -6.47
CA ALA A 184 -30.49 11.34 -5.90
C ALA A 184 -29.83 9.95 -5.77
N ASN A 185 -28.81 9.65 -6.58
CA ASN A 185 -28.09 8.37 -6.61
C ASN A 185 -26.87 8.33 -5.70
N VAL A 186 -26.51 9.42 -5.02
CA VAL A 186 -25.35 9.49 -4.12
C VAL A 186 -25.62 8.60 -2.89
N ARG A 187 -24.72 7.67 -2.66
CA ARG A 187 -24.78 6.72 -1.55
C ARG A 187 -23.72 6.99 -0.48
N GLU A 188 -22.64 7.65 -0.86
CA GLU A 188 -21.50 7.89 0.02
C GLU A 188 -21.19 9.38 0.13
N LEU A 189 -21.22 9.89 1.34
CA LEU A 189 -20.82 11.25 1.67
C LEU A 189 -19.70 11.18 2.73
N ARG A 190 -18.52 11.67 2.36
CA ARG A 190 -17.37 11.78 3.26
C ARG A 190 -16.97 13.24 3.38
N LEU A 191 -17.18 13.82 4.56
CA LEU A 191 -16.84 15.22 4.90
C LEU A 191 -15.73 15.23 5.96
N THR A 192 -14.57 14.68 5.60
CA THR A 192 -13.51 14.35 6.56
C THR A 192 -12.58 15.53 6.85
N HIS A 193 -12.14 15.69 8.10
CA HIS A 193 -11.22 16.76 8.57
C HIS A 193 -11.68 18.20 8.27
N ASN A 194 -12.99 18.43 8.19
CA ASN A 194 -13.55 19.76 7.98
C ASN A 194 -13.93 20.39 9.31
N GLN A 195 -13.07 21.26 9.82
CA GLN A 195 -13.21 21.87 11.16
C GLN A 195 -14.37 22.86 11.27
N TYR A 196 -14.79 23.48 10.16
CA TYR A 196 -15.83 24.50 10.11
C TYR A 196 -17.19 23.97 9.65
N LEU A 197 -17.33 22.64 9.55
CA LEU A 197 -18.61 22.03 9.23
C LEU A 197 -19.64 22.35 10.35
N SER A 198 -20.83 22.80 9.97
CA SER A 198 -21.94 23.13 10.88
C SER A 198 -23.13 22.18 10.71
N ASP A 199 -24.05 22.17 11.69
CA ASP A 199 -25.30 21.42 11.59
C ASP A 199 -26.10 21.78 10.36
N ALA A 200 -26.21 23.09 10.06
CA ALA A 200 -26.96 23.59 8.90
C ALA A 200 -26.31 23.15 7.58
N THR A 201 -24.99 23.23 7.49
CA THR A 201 -24.28 22.77 6.28
C THR A 201 -24.43 21.27 6.07
N LEU A 202 -24.26 20.46 7.13
CA LEU A 202 -24.48 19.01 7.07
C LEU A 202 -25.93 18.68 6.67
N HIS A 203 -26.90 19.42 7.23
CA HIS A 203 -28.31 19.25 6.88
C HIS A 203 -28.55 19.46 5.37
N ARG A 204 -28.03 20.55 4.80
CA ARG A 204 -28.16 20.86 3.39
C ARG A 204 -27.54 19.78 2.49
N PHE A 205 -26.36 19.26 2.84
CA PHE A 205 -25.78 18.11 2.14
C PHE A 205 -26.70 16.88 2.20
N CYS A 206 -27.18 16.56 3.39
CA CYS A 206 -28.05 15.41 3.56
C CYS A 206 -29.40 15.58 2.87
N GLU A 207 -29.97 16.80 2.79
CA GLU A 207 -31.23 17.09 2.10
C GLU A 207 -31.14 16.81 0.59
N VAL A 208 -30.01 17.15 -0.03
CA VAL A 208 -29.79 16.94 -1.47
C VAL A 208 -29.38 15.51 -1.83
N MET A 209 -29.06 14.67 -0.84
CA MET A 209 -28.62 13.26 -1.02
C MET A 209 -29.55 12.29 -0.28
N PRO A 210 -30.74 12.00 -0.81
CA PRO A 210 -31.74 11.18 -0.11
C PRO A 210 -31.35 9.70 0.06
N SER A 211 -30.49 9.16 -0.80
CA SER A 211 -30.13 7.72 -0.86
C SER A 211 -28.87 7.37 -0.06
N LEU A 212 -28.48 8.19 0.91
CA LEU A 212 -27.22 8.06 1.63
C LEU A 212 -27.15 6.78 2.48
N ALA A 213 -26.10 5.97 2.22
CA ALA A 213 -25.80 4.74 2.95
C ALA A 213 -24.48 4.80 3.76
N VAL A 214 -23.58 5.70 3.40
CA VAL A 214 -22.28 5.92 4.05
C VAL A 214 -22.16 7.36 4.49
N LEU A 215 -21.95 7.59 5.77
CA LEU A 215 -21.66 8.91 6.34
C LEU A 215 -20.32 8.85 7.08
N ASP A 216 -19.36 9.63 6.59
CA ASP A 216 -18.02 9.74 7.17
C ASP A 216 -17.76 11.17 7.62
N LEU A 217 -17.63 11.37 8.92
CA LEU A 217 -17.34 12.65 9.58
C LEU A 217 -16.02 12.60 10.38
N SER A 218 -15.10 11.71 9.97
CA SER A 218 -13.81 11.55 10.66
C SER A 218 -13.00 12.83 10.68
N GLY A 219 -12.36 13.11 11.81
CA GLY A 219 -11.55 14.31 12.03
C GLY A 219 -12.32 15.63 12.03
N CYS A 220 -13.66 15.60 12.01
CA CYS A 220 -14.47 16.80 12.13
C CYS A 220 -14.60 17.24 13.59
N HIS A 221 -14.72 18.55 13.79
CA HIS A 221 -14.91 19.12 15.13
C HIS A 221 -16.38 19.04 15.55
N ILE A 222 -16.76 17.87 16.11
CA ILE A 222 -18.12 17.58 16.57
C ILE A 222 -18.23 17.88 18.07
N SER A 223 -19.27 18.62 18.47
CA SER A 223 -19.59 18.88 19.88
C SER A 223 -20.48 17.77 20.45
N PHE A 224 -19.97 17.04 21.46
CA PHE A 224 -20.69 15.96 22.14
C PHE A 224 -21.29 16.41 23.49
N HIS A 225 -20.90 17.58 24.03
CA HIS A 225 -21.26 18.02 25.37
C HIS A 225 -22.73 18.46 25.47
N LYS A 226 -23.52 17.77 26.31
CA LYS A 226 -24.98 18.06 26.52
C LYS A 226 -25.30 19.49 26.94
N GLY A 227 -24.38 20.18 27.64
CA GLY A 227 -24.57 21.58 28.04
C GLY A 227 -24.56 22.57 26.86
N LEU A 228 -23.84 22.22 25.79
CA LEU A 228 -23.80 23.03 24.57
C LEU A 228 -25.12 22.95 23.79
N TYR A 229 -25.80 21.80 23.80
CA TYR A 229 -27.10 21.67 23.14
C TYR A 229 -28.12 22.67 23.66
N LYS A 230 -28.21 22.85 25.00
CA LYS A 230 -29.13 23.80 25.62
C LYS A 230 -28.82 25.22 25.22
N LYS A 231 -27.58 25.57 24.91
CA LYS A 231 -27.18 26.88 24.46
C LYS A 231 -27.55 27.15 23.00
N PHE A 232 -27.33 26.21 22.11
CA PHE A 232 -27.59 26.34 20.68
C PHE A 232 -28.98 25.86 20.26
N TYR A 233 -29.63 25.01 21.08
CA TYR A 233 -30.96 24.47 20.88
C TYR A 233 -31.81 24.65 22.17
N PRO A 234 -32.12 25.91 22.58
CA PRO A 234 -33.02 26.11 23.71
C PRO A 234 -34.41 25.55 23.37
N ALA A 235 -35.08 24.96 24.35
CA ALA A 235 -36.37 24.29 24.18
C ALA A 235 -37.49 25.19 23.60
N SER A 236 -37.29 26.52 23.59
CA SER A 236 -38.24 27.51 23.10
C SER A 236 -38.05 27.95 21.64
N THR A 237 -36.92 27.67 21.03
CA THR A 237 -36.64 27.99 19.64
C THR A 237 -36.78 26.75 18.79
N GLY A 238 -37.62 26.83 17.77
CA GLY A 238 -37.87 25.73 16.84
C GLY A 238 -36.56 25.11 16.31
N GLN A 239 -36.62 23.83 15.98
CA GLN A 239 -35.51 22.88 15.70
C GLN A 239 -34.63 23.23 14.48
N GLN A 240 -34.27 24.53 14.29
CA GLN A 240 -33.42 24.91 13.17
C GLN A 240 -31.95 24.51 13.42
N PRO A 241 -31.27 23.95 12.41
CA PRO A 241 -29.88 23.56 12.55
C PRO A 241 -28.95 24.76 12.76
N SER A 242 -27.93 24.61 13.62
CA SER A 242 -26.97 25.68 13.91
C SER A 242 -26.06 25.95 12.71
N GLU A 243 -25.85 27.22 12.38
CA GLU A 243 -24.93 27.65 11.32
C GLU A 243 -23.46 27.71 11.78
N SER A 244 -23.19 27.60 13.08
CA SER A 244 -21.86 27.88 13.64
C SER A 244 -21.16 26.64 14.22
N VAL A 245 -21.89 25.60 14.59
CA VAL A 245 -21.34 24.42 15.25
C VAL A 245 -21.93 23.13 14.67
N LEU A 246 -21.13 22.08 14.67
CA LEU A 246 -21.57 20.71 14.38
C LEU A 246 -21.79 19.99 15.71
N THR A 247 -23.02 19.52 15.96
CA THR A 247 -23.41 18.86 17.21
C THR A 247 -23.79 17.40 16.96
N PHE A 248 -23.40 16.50 17.87
CA PHE A 248 -23.81 15.10 17.76
C PHE A 248 -25.33 14.93 17.92
N HIS A 249 -25.96 15.77 18.71
CA HIS A 249 -27.42 15.76 18.85
C HIS A 249 -28.14 15.96 17.50
N TYR A 250 -27.63 16.85 16.65
CA TYR A 250 -28.20 17.05 15.32
C TYR A 250 -27.88 15.88 14.38
N ILE A 251 -26.64 15.39 14.45
CA ILE A 251 -26.22 14.21 13.68
C ILE A 251 -27.09 12.99 14.03
N SER A 252 -27.37 12.73 15.32
CA SER A 252 -28.22 11.60 15.73
C SER A 252 -29.63 11.67 15.15
N ARG A 253 -30.22 12.87 15.02
CA ARG A 253 -31.50 13.08 14.33
C ARG A 253 -31.42 12.77 12.84
N LEU A 254 -30.37 13.22 12.15
CA LEU A 254 -30.14 12.88 10.74
C LEU A 254 -29.97 11.38 10.53
N ILE A 255 -29.32 10.70 11.47
CA ILE A 255 -29.19 9.24 11.45
C ILE A 255 -30.56 8.59 11.67
N GLU A 256 -31.38 9.09 12.61
CA GLU A 256 -32.72 8.61 12.87
C GLU A 256 -33.63 8.70 11.64
N GLU A 257 -33.60 9.83 10.93
CA GLU A 257 -34.35 10.04 9.69
C GLU A 257 -33.97 9.04 8.57
N ARG A 258 -32.72 8.50 8.62
CA ARG A 258 -32.13 7.63 7.59
C ARG A 258 -31.71 6.26 8.08
N LYS A 259 -32.15 5.86 9.28
CA LYS A 259 -31.71 4.62 9.94
C LYS A 259 -31.86 3.34 9.13
N GLN A 260 -32.83 3.25 8.24
CA GLN A 260 -33.02 2.08 7.36
C GLN A 260 -32.03 2.00 6.20
N MET A 261 -31.46 3.15 5.79
CA MET A 261 -30.57 3.23 4.63
C MET A 261 -29.10 3.25 5.01
N LEU A 262 -28.77 3.86 6.15
CA LEU A 262 -27.39 3.98 6.62
C LEU A 262 -26.82 2.61 7.00
N LYS A 263 -25.63 2.32 6.45
CA LYS A 263 -24.89 1.06 6.65
C LYS A 263 -23.51 1.28 7.23
N VAL A 264 -22.92 2.44 6.99
CA VAL A 264 -21.56 2.76 7.41
C VAL A 264 -21.54 4.11 8.10
N LEU A 265 -20.99 4.13 9.31
CA LEU A 265 -20.71 5.33 10.06
C LEU A 265 -19.22 5.39 10.42
N ASN A 266 -18.61 6.52 10.19
CA ASN A 266 -17.23 6.79 10.59
C ASN A 266 -17.15 8.08 11.41
N PHE A 267 -16.75 7.94 12.68
CA PHE A 267 -16.49 9.02 13.62
C PHE A 267 -15.04 8.98 14.13
N SER A 268 -14.14 8.36 13.38
CA SER A 268 -12.72 8.28 13.75
C SER A 268 -12.13 9.67 13.98
N GLU A 269 -11.16 9.78 14.87
CA GLU A 269 -10.46 11.04 15.18
C GLU A 269 -11.40 12.17 15.67
N THR A 270 -12.49 11.80 16.33
CA THR A 270 -13.41 12.73 16.97
C THR A 270 -13.44 12.54 18.50
N LEU A 271 -14.07 13.46 19.20
CA LEU A 271 -14.27 13.38 20.66
C LEU A 271 -15.57 12.65 21.03
N ILE A 272 -16.00 11.70 20.22
CA ILE A 272 -17.20 10.90 20.50
C ILE A 272 -17.11 10.25 21.88
N ASP A 273 -18.19 10.33 22.64
CA ASP A 273 -18.29 9.80 24.01
C ASP A 273 -19.37 8.72 24.14
N ASP A 274 -19.44 8.11 25.31
CA ASP A 274 -20.41 7.05 25.58
C ASP A 274 -21.86 7.54 25.43
N SER A 275 -22.14 8.79 25.75
CA SER A 275 -23.50 9.34 25.62
C SER A 275 -23.95 9.47 24.15
N ALA A 276 -23.00 9.63 23.23
CA ALA A 276 -23.30 9.59 21.81
C ALA A 276 -23.66 8.18 21.33
N LEU A 277 -22.93 7.15 21.81
CA LEU A 277 -23.24 5.77 21.48
C LEU A 277 -24.58 5.31 22.08
N GLU A 278 -24.92 5.76 23.29
CA GLU A 278 -26.23 5.52 23.91
C GLU A 278 -27.37 6.10 23.06
N LEU A 279 -27.18 7.29 22.46
CA LEU A 279 -28.18 7.85 21.54
C LEU A 279 -28.36 6.98 20.30
N LEU A 280 -27.27 6.44 19.73
CA LEU A 280 -27.35 5.53 18.58
C LEU A 280 -28.05 4.21 18.95
N THR A 281 -27.84 3.71 20.18
CA THR A 281 -28.53 2.54 20.72
C THR A 281 -30.04 2.75 20.75
N GLY A 282 -30.49 3.94 21.11
CA GLY A 282 -31.92 4.30 21.13
C GLY A 282 -32.64 4.27 19.77
N LEU A 283 -31.88 4.21 18.66
CA LEU A 283 -32.43 4.17 17.30
C LEU A 283 -32.78 2.74 16.79
N GLN A 284 -32.63 1.75 17.65
CA GLN A 284 -32.90 0.34 17.31
C GLN A 284 -34.41 0.04 17.31
N PRO A 285 -34.87 -1.02 16.59
CA PRO A 285 -34.09 -2.00 15.80
C PRO A 285 -33.80 -1.62 14.35
N ASP A 286 -34.12 -0.43 13.93
CA ASP A 286 -34.11 -0.02 12.51
C ASP A 286 -32.72 0.32 11.97
N LEU A 287 -31.81 0.80 12.86
CA LEU A 287 -30.43 1.14 12.46
C LEU A 287 -29.59 -0.15 12.38
N ARG A 288 -29.27 -0.60 11.17
CA ARG A 288 -28.49 -1.82 10.92
C ARG A 288 -27.16 -1.49 10.25
N LEU A 289 -26.13 -1.31 11.07
CA LEU A 289 -24.80 -0.99 10.59
C LEU A 289 -24.08 -2.24 10.06
N VAL A 290 -23.35 -2.07 8.96
CA VAL A 290 -22.46 -3.07 8.39
C VAL A 290 -21.01 -2.77 8.78
N ARG A 291 -20.64 -1.47 8.86
CA ARG A 291 -19.32 -1.00 9.27
C ARG A 291 -19.45 0.16 10.24
N LEU A 292 -18.63 0.09 11.30
CA LEU A 292 -18.47 1.17 12.27
C LEU A 292 -16.98 1.46 12.48
N GLU A 293 -16.58 2.72 12.32
CA GLU A 293 -15.21 3.17 12.48
C GLU A 293 -15.12 4.20 13.61
N LEU A 294 -14.35 3.86 14.65
CA LEU A 294 -14.16 4.64 15.87
C LEU A 294 -12.67 4.71 16.22
N ASN A 295 -11.81 4.88 15.21
CA ASN A 295 -10.37 4.96 15.43
C ASN A 295 -10.00 6.24 16.15
N GLN A 296 -9.05 6.18 17.10
CA GLN A 296 -8.54 7.35 17.83
C GLN A 296 -9.64 8.16 18.56
N CYS A 297 -10.68 7.47 19.08
CA CYS A 297 -11.75 8.08 19.86
C CYS A 297 -11.41 7.95 21.34
N GLU A 298 -10.70 8.94 21.90
CA GLU A 298 -10.12 8.86 23.25
C GLU A 298 -11.15 8.93 24.39
N GLN A 299 -12.35 9.46 24.13
CA GLN A 299 -13.39 9.64 25.14
C GLN A 299 -14.30 8.41 25.32
N LEU A 300 -14.22 7.46 24.39
CA LEU A 300 -15.01 6.22 24.46
C LEU A 300 -14.52 5.31 25.59
N SER A 301 -15.47 4.84 26.39
CA SER A 301 -15.23 3.79 27.38
C SER A 301 -15.84 2.44 26.94
N PRO A 302 -15.47 1.34 27.59
CA PRO A 302 -16.07 0.02 27.31
C PRO A 302 -17.60 0.00 27.41
N ARG A 303 -18.19 0.79 28.33
CA ARG A 303 -19.65 0.84 28.55
C ARG A 303 -20.44 1.36 27.36
N GLY A 304 -19.96 2.47 26.75
CA GLY A 304 -20.64 3.03 25.58
C GLY A 304 -20.63 2.07 24.40
N LEU A 305 -19.49 1.42 24.18
CA LEU A 305 -19.35 0.45 23.09
C LEU A 305 -20.23 -0.79 23.34
N GLU A 306 -20.24 -1.34 24.55
CA GLU A 306 -21.06 -2.47 24.97
C GLU A 306 -22.55 -2.27 24.64
N ALA A 307 -23.11 -1.13 25.05
CA ALA A 307 -24.51 -0.83 24.79
C ALA A 307 -24.85 -0.85 23.29
N LEU A 308 -23.96 -0.36 22.44
CA LEU A 308 -24.17 -0.36 20.98
C LEU A 308 -24.02 -1.76 20.38
N LEU A 309 -23.05 -2.57 20.83
CA LEU A 309 -22.76 -3.89 20.29
C LEU A 309 -23.94 -4.83 20.44
N HIS A 310 -24.62 -4.86 21.59
CA HIS A 310 -25.82 -5.66 21.81
C HIS A 310 -26.91 -5.44 20.76
N THR A 311 -26.94 -4.28 20.15
CA THR A 311 -27.96 -3.91 19.17
C THR A 311 -27.58 -4.22 17.72
N GLN A 312 -26.30 -4.51 17.43
CA GLN A 312 -25.79 -4.73 16.07
C GLN A 312 -25.37 -6.18 15.80
N THR A 313 -25.81 -7.12 16.60
CA THR A 313 -25.37 -8.52 16.64
C THR A 313 -25.34 -9.20 15.26
N ASP A 314 -26.37 -9.02 14.45
CA ASP A 314 -26.53 -9.77 13.20
C ASP A 314 -26.01 -9.03 11.96
N THR A 315 -25.66 -7.73 12.07
CA THR A 315 -25.44 -6.89 10.90
C THR A 315 -24.04 -6.35 10.78
N LEU A 316 -23.36 -6.13 11.92
CA LEU A 316 -22.03 -5.53 11.92
C LEU A 316 -20.97 -6.55 11.49
N THR A 317 -20.35 -6.30 10.34
CA THR A 317 -19.31 -7.17 9.79
C THR A 317 -17.92 -6.55 9.86
N GLN A 318 -17.81 -5.23 10.07
CA GLN A 318 -16.53 -4.53 10.13
C GLN A 318 -16.52 -3.55 11.30
N LEU A 319 -15.54 -3.68 12.17
CA LEU A 319 -15.34 -2.83 13.35
C LEU A 319 -13.88 -2.38 13.43
N HIS A 320 -13.67 -1.06 13.42
CA HIS A 320 -12.35 -0.45 13.49
C HIS A 320 -12.24 0.37 14.78
N LEU A 321 -11.26 -0.01 15.61
CA LEU A 321 -11.03 0.54 16.96
C LEU A 321 -9.53 0.87 17.17
N THR A 322 -8.82 1.25 16.11
CA THR A 322 -7.40 1.58 16.20
C THR A 322 -7.16 2.71 17.20
N ARG A 323 -6.16 2.55 18.08
CA ARG A 323 -5.84 3.51 19.15
C ARG A 323 -6.98 3.76 20.15
N ALA A 324 -7.83 2.77 20.38
CA ALA A 324 -8.83 2.82 21.44
C ALA A 324 -8.14 2.45 22.79
N TYR A 325 -7.51 3.42 23.43
CA TYR A 325 -6.65 3.19 24.60
C TYR A 325 -7.38 2.70 25.84
N ARG A 326 -8.69 2.88 25.90
CA ARG A 326 -9.55 2.40 27.00
C ARG A 326 -10.18 1.03 26.73
N LEU A 327 -9.94 0.46 25.53
CA LEU A 327 -10.45 -0.86 25.16
C LEU A 327 -9.75 -1.93 26.00
N THR A 328 -10.50 -2.65 26.84
CA THR A 328 -10.02 -3.70 27.74
C THR A 328 -10.39 -5.10 27.24
N ASP A 329 -9.82 -6.14 27.85
CA ASP A 329 -10.12 -7.54 27.54
C ASP A 329 -11.61 -7.86 27.72
N THR A 330 -12.28 -7.25 28.70
CA THR A 330 -13.71 -7.43 28.89
C THR A 330 -14.53 -6.93 27.71
N CYS A 331 -14.13 -5.79 27.13
CA CYS A 331 -14.78 -5.25 25.95
C CYS A 331 -14.53 -6.14 24.72
N LEU A 332 -13.30 -6.64 24.55
CA LEU A 332 -12.99 -7.56 23.44
C LEU A 332 -13.79 -8.87 23.58
N ARG A 333 -13.92 -9.40 24.79
CA ARG A 333 -14.79 -10.57 25.05
C ARG A 333 -16.22 -10.30 24.59
N GLN A 334 -16.80 -9.15 24.93
CA GLN A 334 -18.15 -8.79 24.51
C GLN A 334 -18.24 -8.66 22.98
N ILE A 335 -17.29 -7.99 22.33
CA ILE A 335 -17.22 -7.93 20.85
C ILE A 335 -17.28 -9.34 20.25
N CYS A 336 -16.48 -10.26 20.77
CA CYS A 336 -16.39 -11.62 20.24
C CYS A 336 -17.69 -12.44 20.44
N HIS A 337 -18.39 -12.23 21.57
CA HIS A 337 -19.63 -12.93 21.84
C HIS A 337 -20.85 -12.32 21.17
N GLU A 338 -20.91 -10.98 21.07
CA GLU A 338 -22.07 -10.26 20.53
C GLU A 338 -22.06 -10.14 19.01
N LEU A 339 -20.89 -10.22 18.34
CA LEU A 339 -20.76 -9.99 16.91
C LEU A 339 -20.23 -11.23 16.14
N PRO A 340 -20.97 -12.35 16.12
CA PRO A 340 -20.48 -13.57 15.44
C PRO A 340 -20.32 -13.42 13.92
N ALA A 341 -20.98 -12.44 13.30
CA ALA A 341 -20.89 -12.15 11.87
C ALA A 341 -19.68 -11.27 11.50
N LEU A 342 -18.82 -10.88 12.47
CA LEU A 342 -17.72 -9.98 12.26
C LEU A 342 -16.64 -10.62 11.33
N ARG A 343 -16.29 -9.91 10.28
CA ARG A 343 -15.26 -10.32 9.29
C ARG A 343 -13.98 -9.50 9.39
N VAL A 344 -14.10 -8.24 9.77
CA VAL A 344 -12.95 -7.32 9.87
C VAL A 344 -12.92 -6.72 11.27
N LEU A 345 -11.83 -6.98 11.98
CA LEU A 345 -11.57 -6.40 13.29
C LEU A 345 -10.18 -5.77 13.31
N ARG A 346 -10.13 -4.46 13.49
CA ARG A 346 -8.88 -3.71 13.57
C ARG A 346 -8.77 -3.02 14.92
N MET A 347 -7.76 -3.42 15.69
CA MET A 347 -7.51 -2.94 17.07
C MET A 347 -6.03 -2.55 17.23
N ARG A 348 -5.46 -1.97 16.19
CA ARG A 348 -4.06 -1.55 16.19
C ARG A 348 -3.79 -0.57 17.35
N GLU A 349 -2.68 -0.74 18.06
CA GLU A 349 -2.25 0.15 19.14
C GLU A 349 -3.24 0.26 20.33
N CYS A 350 -4.01 -0.79 20.61
CA CYS A 350 -4.87 -0.89 21.79
C CYS A 350 -4.04 -1.44 22.96
N ARG A 351 -3.55 -0.55 23.83
CA ARG A 351 -2.55 -0.86 24.86
C ARG A 351 -3.07 -1.63 26.07
N ALA A 352 -4.36 -1.65 26.29
CA ALA A 352 -4.98 -2.34 27.44
C ALA A 352 -5.48 -3.76 27.10
N LEU A 353 -5.19 -4.25 25.88
CA LEU A 353 -5.51 -5.61 25.47
C LEU A 353 -4.37 -6.56 25.83
N SER A 354 -4.73 -7.72 26.38
CA SER A 354 -3.84 -8.81 26.73
C SER A 354 -4.27 -10.14 26.10
N ASP A 355 -3.54 -11.20 26.39
CA ASP A 355 -3.89 -12.56 25.97
C ASP A 355 -5.27 -13.01 26.44
N GLN A 356 -5.74 -12.50 27.58
CA GLN A 356 -7.05 -12.87 28.11
C GLN A 356 -8.18 -12.44 27.17
N GLY A 357 -8.07 -11.23 26.59
CA GLY A 357 -9.03 -10.75 25.61
C GLY A 357 -8.89 -11.45 24.26
N VAL A 358 -7.65 -11.61 23.77
CA VAL A 358 -7.39 -12.18 22.44
C VAL A 358 -7.82 -13.64 22.32
N ARG A 359 -7.79 -14.42 23.40
CA ARG A 359 -8.32 -15.80 23.43
C ARG A 359 -9.79 -15.91 23.04
N GLU A 360 -10.57 -14.87 23.27
CA GLU A 360 -12.00 -14.84 22.93
C GLU A 360 -12.25 -14.74 21.41
N LEU A 361 -11.23 -14.38 20.62
CA LEU A 361 -11.30 -14.38 19.13
C LEU A 361 -11.73 -15.75 18.56
N ALA A 362 -11.56 -16.84 19.32
CA ALA A 362 -12.04 -18.17 18.95
C ALA A 362 -13.55 -18.25 18.65
N HIS A 363 -14.34 -17.28 19.14
CA HIS A 363 -15.77 -17.16 18.85
C HIS A 363 -16.06 -16.54 17.48
N LEU A 364 -15.11 -15.79 16.89
CA LEU A 364 -15.27 -15.10 15.60
C LEU A 364 -14.89 -15.99 14.42
N ARG A 365 -15.69 -16.99 14.12
CA ARG A 365 -15.41 -17.98 13.06
C ARG A 365 -15.45 -17.42 11.63
N ALA A 366 -16.06 -16.27 11.42
CA ALA A 366 -16.17 -15.60 10.13
C ALA A 366 -15.06 -14.56 9.88
N LEU A 367 -14.08 -14.44 10.79
CA LEU A 367 -13.06 -13.40 10.76
C LEU A 367 -12.12 -13.60 9.54
N GLU A 368 -12.05 -12.59 8.69
CA GLU A 368 -11.20 -12.56 7.48
C GLU A 368 -9.97 -11.68 7.66
N VAL A 369 -10.09 -10.59 8.43
CA VAL A 369 -9.02 -9.60 8.66
C VAL A 369 -8.89 -9.32 10.15
N LEU A 370 -7.69 -9.50 10.68
CA LEU A 370 -7.33 -9.14 12.06
C LEU A 370 -6.10 -8.23 12.05
N ASP A 371 -6.21 -7.08 12.74
CA ASP A 371 -5.08 -6.21 13.01
C ASP A 371 -4.99 -5.94 14.53
N VAL A 372 -3.96 -6.50 15.16
CA VAL A 372 -3.58 -6.28 16.56
C VAL A 372 -2.16 -5.73 16.70
N SER A 373 -1.67 -5.10 15.63
CA SER A 373 -0.34 -4.51 15.59
C SER A 373 -0.13 -3.52 16.73
N TYR A 374 1.08 -3.49 17.31
CA TYR A 374 1.47 -2.59 18.40
C TYR A 374 0.69 -2.77 19.72
N CYS A 375 -0.03 -3.88 19.91
CA CYS A 375 -0.64 -4.27 21.19
C CYS A 375 0.40 -5.02 22.01
N ARG A 376 1.09 -4.32 22.93
CA ARG A 376 2.35 -4.78 23.55
C ARG A 376 2.18 -5.99 24.50
N ASP A 377 1.01 -6.15 25.12
CA ASP A 377 0.74 -7.17 26.12
C ASP A 377 0.09 -8.44 25.52
N ILE A 378 -0.03 -8.48 24.17
CA ILE A 378 -0.47 -9.67 23.45
C ILE A 378 0.75 -10.52 23.12
N THR A 379 0.68 -11.82 23.47
CA THR A 379 1.72 -12.81 23.17
C THR A 379 1.33 -13.71 21.99
N GLY A 380 2.31 -14.43 21.46
CA GLY A 380 2.04 -15.46 20.46
C GLY A 380 1.14 -16.59 20.93
N GLU A 381 1.23 -16.97 22.20
CA GLU A 381 0.40 -18.02 22.80
C GLU A 381 -1.08 -17.56 22.95
N GLY A 382 -1.30 -16.28 23.28
CA GLY A 382 -2.63 -15.69 23.30
C GLY A 382 -3.28 -15.71 21.91
N LEU A 383 -2.51 -15.34 20.87
CA LEU A 383 -2.97 -15.37 19.47
C LEU A 383 -3.29 -16.79 18.99
N LEU A 384 -2.45 -17.77 19.30
CA LEU A 384 -2.71 -19.18 18.98
C LEU A 384 -4.01 -19.66 19.63
N ALA A 385 -4.18 -19.39 20.92
CA ALA A 385 -5.40 -19.78 21.62
C ALA A 385 -6.65 -19.11 21.03
N GLY A 386 -6.55 -17.86 20.55
CA GLY A 386 -7.67 -17.12 19.98
C GLY A 386 -7.98 -17.48 18.51
N LEU A 387 -6.97 -17.70 17.68
CA LEU A 387 -7.16 -17.96 16.24
C LEU A 387 -7.32 -19.42 15.89
N VAL A 388 -6.69 -20.31 16.66
CA VAL A 388 -6.73 -21.77 16.47
C VAL A 388 -7.75 -22.39 17.41
N GLY A 389 -7.75 -21.96 18.68
CA GLY A 389 -8.69 -22.39 19.70
C GLY A 389 -8.72 -23.91 19.91
N GLN A 390 -9.90 -24.43 20.26
CA GLN A 390 -10.16 -25.87 20.37
C GLN A 390 -10.69 -26.48 19.05
N SER A 391 -10.50 -25.80 17.93
CA SER A 391 -10.98 -26.23 16.62
C SER A 391 -10.21 -27.48 16.18
N GLN A 392 -10.93 -28.50 15.70
CA GLN A 392 -10.32 -29.73 15.18
C GLN A 392 -9.76 -29.58 13.75
N GLY A 393 -9.64 -28.36 13.21
CA GLY A 393 -9.17 -28.13 11.85
C GLY A 393 -8.64 -26.73 11.59
N PRO A 394 -7.96 -26.50 10.45
CA PRO A 394 -7.37 -25.21 10.10
C PRO A 394 -8.43 -24.11 9.94
N ASN A 395 -8.07 -22.88 10.30
CA ASN A 395 -8.89 -21.71 10.07
C ASN A 395 -8.75 -21.26 8.61
N CYS A 396 -9.73 -21.58 7.79
CA CYS A 396 -9.75 -21.25 6.36
C CYS A 396 -10.40 -19.90 6.05
N CYS A 397 -10.84 -19.12 7.03
CA CYS A 397 -11.51 -17.84 6.82
C CYS A 397 -10.52 -16.68 6.84
N LEU A 398 -9.52 -16.72 7.73
CA LEU A 398 -8.58 -15.61 7.91
C LEU A 398 -7.67 -15.45 6.68
N ARG A 399 -7.67 -14.24 6.12
CA ARG A 399 -6.92 -13.86 4.91
C ARG A 399 -5.85 -12.82 5.17
N GLU A 400 -6.07 -11.95 6.14
CA GLU A 400 -5.15 -10.86 6.47
C GLU A 400 -4.89 -10.87 7.98
N LEU A 401 -3.62 -10.97 8.34
CA LEU A 401 -3.15 -10.95 9.72
C LEU A 401 -2.03 -9.94 9.88
N HIS A 402 -2.31 -8.90 10.68
CA HIS A 402 -1.34 -7.89 11.06
C HIS A 402 -1.00 -8.03 12.54
N ILE A 403 0.23 -8.45 12.81
CA ILE A 403 0.77 -8.66 14.16
C ILE A 403 2.12 -7.95 14.36
N ARG A 404 2.27 -6.81 13.71
CA ARG A 404 3.48 -5.99 13.73
C ARG A 404 3.81 -5.49 15.13
N ALA A 405 5.07 -5.55 15.51
CA ALA A 405 5.60 -5.02 16.78
C ALA A 405 4.90 -5.58 18.05
N LEU A 406 4.61 -6.87 18.05
CA LEU A 406 4.23 -7.59 19.26
C LEU A 406 5.49 -8.04 20.00
N ASN A 407 5.69 -7.54 21.24
CA ASN A 407 6.95 -7.75 21.98
C ASN A 407 7.21 -9.23 22.35
N HIS A 408 6.16 -10.02 22.50
CA HIS A 408 6.22 -11.41 23.01
C HIS A 408 5.71 -12.44 22.01
N LEU A 409 5.96 -12.21 20.71
CA LEU A 409 5.62 -13.18 19.66
C LEU A 409 6.78 -14.17 19.49
N SER A 410 6.64 -15.38 20.02
CA SER A 410 7.65 -16.42 19.91
C SER A 410 7.73 -17.01 18.49
N VAL A 411 8.91 -17.50 18.10
CA VAL A 411 9.11 -18.24 16.82
C VAL A 411 8.18 -19.45 16.76
N HIS A 412 8.00 -20.17 17.89
CA HIS A 412 7.08 -21.30 17.98
C HIS A 412 5.63 -20.89 17.64
N ALA A 413 5.17 -19.74 18.17
CA ALA A 413 3.84 -19.27 17.86
C ALA A 413 3.66 -18.92 16.38
N ILE A 414 4.67 -18.31 15.74
CA ILE A 414 4.63 -18.03 14.29
C ILE A 414 4.54 -19.35 13.51
N VAL A 415 5.36 -20.33 13.86
CA VAL A 415 5.37 -21.66 13.22
C VAL A 415 3.99 -22.31 13.32
N GLU A 416 3.41 -22.34 14.49
CA GLU A 416 2.07 -22.92 14.69
C GLU A 416 0.99 -22.12 13.94
N LEU A 417 1.00 -20.81 14.00
CA LEU A 417 0.06 -19.96 13.23
C LEU A 417 0.09 -20.31 11.74
N THR A 418 1.28 -20.50 11.15
CA THR A 418 1.38 -20.83 9.71
C THR A 418 0.74 -22.17 9.35
N LYS A 419 0.78 -23.15 10.25
CA LYS A 419 0.14 -24.46 10.04
C LYS A 419 -1.38 -24.39 10.03
N TRP A 420 -1.94 -23.50 10.88
CA TRP A 420 -3.38 -23.41 11.08
C TRP A 420 -4.08 -22.35 10.19
N LEU A 421 -3.34 -21.48 9.50
CA LEU A 421 -3.86 -20.38 8.68
C LEU A 421 -3.47 -20.49 7.19
N PRO A 422 -3.78 -21.59 6.46
CA PRO A 422 -3.26 -21.85 5.11
C PRO A 422 -3.81 -20.89 4.03
N GLU A 423 -4.94 -20.20 4.29
CA GLU A 423 -5.59 -19.29 3.35
C GLU A 423 -5.09 -17.84 3.46
N LEU A 424 -4.07 -17.61 4.29
CA LEU A 424 -3.53 -16.28 4.52
C LEU A 424 -2.94 -15.69 3.22
N ARG A 425 -3.34 -14.45 2.93
CA ARG A 425 -2.88 -13.69 1.75
C ARG A 425 -1.99 -12.52 2.12
N LEU A 426 -2.21 -11.96 3.29
CA LEU A 426 -1.39 -10.89 3.83
C LEU A 426 -0.91 -11.27 5.23
N PHE A 427 0.40 -11.21 5.42
CA PHE A 427 1.03 -11.46 6.71
C PHE A 427 2.04 -10.35 7.02
N ASP A 428 1.71 -9.55 8.04
CA ASP A 428 2.55 -8.46 8.51
C ASP A 428 3.19 -8.83 9.85
N LEU A 429 4.49 -9.08 9.80
CA LEU A 429 5.36 -9.47 10.91
C LEU A 429 6.41 -8.41 11.25
N GLY A 430 6.29 -7.18 10.76
CA GLY A 430 7.30 -6.15 10.95
C GLY A 430 7.69 -5.92 12.42
N PHE A 431 8.93 -5.50 12.66
CA PHE A 431 9.51 -5.18 13.98
C PHE A 431 9.65 -6.37 14.95
N HIS A 432 9.99 -7.55 14.42
CA HIS A 432 10.36 -8.70 15.26
C HIS A 432 11.87 -8.86 15.37
N HIS A 433 12.36 -8.90 16.62
CA HIS A 433 13.78 -8.94 16.97
C HIS A 433 14.20 -10.25 17.66
N GLN A 434 13.54 -11.37 17.36
CA GLN A 434 13.84 -12.66 17.99
C GLN A 434 14.88 -13.46 17.20
N SER A 435 15.82 -14.03 17.91
CA SER A 435 16.76 -15.02 17.36
C SER A 435 16.03 -16.25 16.83
N MET A 436 16.64 -16.98 15.90
CA MET A 436 16.09 -18.18 15.24
C MET A 436 14.85 -17.92 14.36
N PHE A 437 14.64 -16.67 13.91
CA PHE A 437 13.53 -16.31 13.02
C PHE A 437 13.55 -17.07 11.68
N GLU A 438 14.72 -17.57 11.28
CA GLU A 438 14.91 -18.43 10.11
C GLU A 438 13.97 -19.63 10.09
N ILE A 439 13.72 -20.25 11.23
CA ILE A 439 12.79 -21.40 11.34
C ILE A 439 11.37 -20.95 11.00
N ALA A 440 10.94 -19.80 11.51
CA ALA A 440 9.63 -19.25 11.19
C ALA A 440 9.50 -18.99 9.68
N MET A 441 10.53 -18.45 9.04
CA MET A 441 10.55 -18.22 7.59
C MET A 441 10.37 -19.51 6.79
N GLN A 442 11.04 -20.59 7.18
CA GLN A 442 10.90 -21.89 6.53
C GLN A 442 9.45 -22.40 6.58
N HIS A 443 8.79 -22.26 7.71
CA HIS A 443 7.37 -22.62 7.85
C HIS A 443 6.44 -21.68 7.09
N ILE A 444 6.72 -20.36 7.04
CA ILE A 444 5.99 -19.39 6.22
C ILE A 444 6.04 -19.82 4.74
N PHE A 445 7.24 -20.12 4.21
CA PHE A 445 7.41 -20.50 2.81
C PHE A 445 6.84 -21.89 2.48
N HIS A 446 6.79 -22.78 3.47
CA HIS A 446 6.18 -24.10 3.31
C HIS A 446 4.65 -24.04 3.32
N ASN A 447 4.06 -23.40 4.31
CA ASN A 447 2.63 -23.49 4.61
C ASN A 447 1.79 -22.44 3.91
N LEU A 448 2.32 -21.20 3.71
CA LEU A 448 1.53 -20.05 3.25
C LEU A 448 1.73 -19.73 1.76
N VAL A 449 1.56 -20.71 0.90
CA VAL A 449 1.81 -20.60 -0.56
C VAL A 449 0.87 -19.60 -1.28
N ARG A 450 -0.22 -19.16 -0.63
CA ARG A 450 -1.18 -18.20 -1.16
C ARG A 450 -0.87 -16.76 -0.80
N LEU A 451 0.25 -16.48 -0.11
CA LEU A 451 0.64 -15.14 0.24
C LEU A 451 0.81 -14.27 -1.01
N THR A 452 0.19 -13.10 -0.96
CA THR A 452 0.35 -12.01 -1.92
C THR A 452 1.13 -10.84 -1.34
N HIS A 453 1.13 -10.69 -0.01
CA HIS A 453 1.80 -9.61 0.72
C HIS A 453 2.53 -10.20 1.92
N LEU A 454 3.81 -9.92 2.03
CA LEU A 454 4.64 -10.29 3.18
C LEU A 454 5.44 -9.07 3.64
N ASP A 455 5.22 -8.67 4.89
CA ASP A 455 5.95 -7.58 5.52
C ASP A 455 6.84 -8.12 6.63
N LEU A 456 8.15 -7.95 6.45
CA LEU A 456 9.21 -8.31 7.39
C LEU A 456 10.07 -7.10 7.74
N GLU A 457 9.51 -5.89 7.64
CA GLU A 457 10.22 -4.66 7.96
C GLU A 457 10.85 -4.73 9.36
N HIS A 458 12.11 -4.34 9.45
CA HIS A 458 12.83 -4.26 10.72
C HIS A 458 12.87 -5.60 11.49
N CYS A 459 12.96 -6.72 10.77
CA CYS A 459 13.20 -8.03 11.35
C CYS A 459 14.71 -8.33 11.28
N ASP A 460 15.42 -8.07 12.38
CA ASP A 460 16.91 -8.09 12.41
C ASP A 460 17.52 -9.48 12.13
N TYR A 461 16.76 -10.55 12.32
CA TYR A 461 17.22 -11.94 12.13
C TYR A 461 16.70 -12.58 10.84
N VAL A 462 16.22 -11.78 9.90
CA VAL A 462 15.98 -12.26 8.53
C VAL A 462 17.33 -12.38 7.83
N SER A 463 17.77 -13.61 7.62
CA SER A 463 19.08 -13.94 7.06
C SER A 463 18.99 -14.61 5.68
N ASP A 464 20.14 -14.76 5.02
CA ASP A 464 20.24 -15.47 3.74
C ASP A 464 19.78 -16.92 3.85
N ASN A 465 20.14 -17.62 4.94
CA ASN A 465 19.73 -19.01 5.16
C ASN A 465 18.20 -19.11 5.29
N GLY A 466 17.61 -18.19 6.06
CA GLY A 466 16.15 -18.13 6.20
C GLY A 466 15.43 -17.90 4.86
N MET A 467 15.96 -17.01 4.00
CA MET A 467 15.37 -16.67 2.70
C MET A 467 15.54 -17.79 1.65
N THR A 468 16.67 -18.44 1.64
CA THR A 468 17.03 -19.43 0.61
C THR A 468 16.77 -20.86 1.02
N GLY A 469 16.65 -21.15 2.31
CA GLY A 469 16.58 -22.50 2.88
C GLY A 469 17.90 -23.27 2.83
N ILE A 470 19.00 -22.63 2.40
CA ILE A 470 20.31 -23.28 2.30
C ILE A 470 20.87 -23.53 3.70
N GLY A 471 21.32 -24.75 3.98
CA GLY A 471 21.82 -25.13 5.30
C GLY A 471 20.74 -25.37 6.37
N MET A 472 19.47 -25.17 5.98
CA MET A 472 18.33 -25.40 6.85
C MET A 472 17.89 -26.84 6.74
N GLY A 473 18.06 -27.86 7.25
CA GLY A 473 17.58 -29.23 7.03
C GLY A 473 16.08 -29.33 6.74
N PRO A 474 15.57 -30.50 6.38
CA PRO A 474 14.16 -30.71 6.14
C PRO A 474 13.36 -30.42 7.42
N LEU A 475 12.16 -29.79 7.28
CA LEU A 475 11.26 -29.59 8.41
C LEU A 475 10.86 -30.95 8.99
N VAL A 476 11.35 -31.27 10.16
CA VAL A 476 10.95 -32.48 10.88
C VAL A 476 9.54 -32.24 11.42
N ALA A 477 8.59 -33.11 11.07
CA ALA A 477 7.27 -33.12 11.69
C ALA A 477 7.44 -33.33 13.19
N SER A 478 7.16 -32.30 13.99
CA SER A 478 7.29 -32.34 15.45
C SER A 478 6.11 -33.11 16.05
N ASP A 479 6.18 -34.41 16.04
CA ASP A 479 5.36 -35.21 16.96
C ASP A 479 5.92 -35.02 18.38
N GLY A 480 5.37 -34.04 19.08
CA GLY A 480 5.33 -33.99 20.56
C GLY A 480 6.64 -33.78 21.33
N ASN A 481 7.79 -33.52 20.72
CA ASN A 481 9.03 -33.34 21.47
C ASN A 481 9.60 -31.90 21.35
N LYS A 482 9.71 -31.23 22.50
CA LYS A 482 9.97 -29.78 22.63
C LYS A 482 11.36 -29.28 22.24
N ASN A 483 12.26 -30.13 21.73
CA ASN A 483 13.68 -29.77 21.48
C ASN A 483 14.31 -30.51 20.29
N ALA A 484 13.79 -30.43 19.09
CA ALA A 484 14.40 -31.13 17.95
C ALA A 484 14.66 -30.20 16.76
N TYR A 485 15.47 -29.18 16.93
CA TYR A 485 16.25 -28.57 15.85
C TYR A 485 17.72 -28.52 16.31
N VAL A 486 18.53 -29.37 15.71
CA VAL A 486 20.00 -29.32 15.87
C VAL A 486 20.56 -28.79 14.56
N PRO A 487 21.18 -27.62 14.51
CA PRO A 487 21.89 -27.18 13.31
C PRO A 487 23.00 -28.18 12.99
N HIS A 488 23.08 -28.64 11.75
CA HIS A 488 24.22 -29.42 11.27
C HIS A 488 25.44 -28.50 11.29
N VAL A 489 26.25 -28.65 12.34
CA VAL A 489 27.63 -28.14 12.37
C VAL A 489 28.44 -29.26 11.70
N ASP A 490 29.02 -28.96 10.54
CA ASP A 490 30.00 -29.83 9.90
C ASP A 490 31.25 -29.96 10.80
N THR A 491 31.24 -30.92 11.70
CA THR A 491 32.45 -31.33 12.40
C THR A 491 33.06 -32.51 11.63
N ASN A 492 33.86 -32.19 10.63
CA ASN A 492 34.86 -33.12 10.13
C ASN A 492 36.04 -33.12 11.12
N GLU A 493 35.92 -33.84 12.20
CA GLU A 493 37.07 -34.28 12.99
C GLU A 493 37.13 -35.80 12.96
N ARG A 494 38.29 -36.28 12.48
CA ARG A 494 38.66 -37.67 12.35
C ARG A 494 38.66 -38.33 13.73
N GLN A 495 37.99 -39.46 13.84
CA GLN A 495 38.20 -40.40 14.93
C GLN A 495 39.57 -41.05 14.74
N ASP A 496 40.46 -40.83 15.72
CA ASP A 496 41.56 -41.70 16.01
C ASP A 496 41.36 -42.32 17.41
N ASP A 497 41.14 -43.63 17.39
CA ASP A 497 41.10 -44.48 18.57
C ASP A 497 42.50 -44.56 19.18
N THR A 498 42.65 -44.18 20.46
CA THR A 498 43.54 -44.96 21.37
C THR A 498 43.22 -44.62 22.84
N GLN A 499 43.00 -45.65 23.60
CA GLN A 499 42.92 -45.70 25.06
C GLN A 499 44.26 -45.32 25.67
N ASP A 500 44.23 -44.52 26.76
CA ASP A 500 44.83 -44.83 28.09
C ASP A 500 44.91 -43.58 28.98
N SER A 501 44.34 -43.66 30.16
CA SER A 501 44.63 -42.77 31.32
C SER A 501 45.90 -43.23 32.02
N PRO A 502 46.54 -42.54 32.97
CA PRO A 502 46.13 -41.40 33.82
C PRO A 502 47.25 -40.38 34.14
N ASN A 503 46.84 -39.35 34.89
CA ASN A 503 47.62 -38.49 35.84
C ASN A 503 47.80 -37.02 35.48
N VAL A 504 47.19 -36.25 36.36
CA VAL A 504 47.28 -34.80 36.59
C VAL A 504 48.70 -34.40 37.01
N PRO A 505 49.20 -33.21 36.65
CA PRO A 505 49.29 -32.15 37.63
C PRO A 505 48.80 -30.77 37.14
N VAL A 506 48.24 -30.07 38.09
CA VAL A 506 47.81 -28.67 38.09
C VAL A 506 48.96 -27.74 37.65
N VAL A 507 48.74 -26.95 36.61
CA VAL A 507 49.62 -25.81 36.27
C VAL A 507 48.75 -24.53 36.19
N GLU A 508 49.22 -23.51 36.90
CA GLU A 508 48.63 -22.18 37.04
C GLU A 508 48.35 -21.49 35.68
N PRO A 509 47.41 -20.57 35.60
CA PRO A 509 47.05 -19.90 34.35
C PRO A 509 48.12 -18.89 33.96
N ILE A 510 48.74 -19.11 32.83
CA ILE A 510 49.60 -18.15 32.14
C ILE A 510 48.72 -17.05 31.55
N GLN A 511 48.93 -15.82 31.98
CA GLN A 511 48.32 -14.63 31.42
C GLN A 511 48.68 -14.51 29.92
N PRO A 512 47.71 -14.26 29.01
CA PRO A 512 48.03 -14.01 27.62
C PRO A 512 48.75 -12.65 27.48
N PRO A 513 49.70 -12.52 26.53
CA PRO A 513 50.39 -11.26 26.30
C PRO A 513 49.38 -10.19 25.80
N PRO A 514 49.62 -8.90 26.06
CA PRO A 514 48.72 -7.83 25.69
C PRO A 514 48.57 -7.77 24.16
N MET A 515 47.39 -8.03 23.67
CA MET A 515 47.04 -7.82 22.26
C MET A 515 47.19 -6.33 21.94
N ARG A 516 48.18 -5.99 21.13
CA ARG A 516 48.23 -4.68 20.46
C ARG A 516 47.07 -4.59 19.50
N ILE A 517 46.00 -3.92 19.89
CA ILE A 517 44.91 -3.53 19.00
C ILE A 517 45.49 -2.49 18.04
N SER A 518 45.87 -2.91 16.84
CA SER A 518 46.13 -1.97 15.76
C SER A 518 44.77 -1.42 15.31
N ILE A 519 44.57 -0.12 15.53
CA ILE A 519 43.42 0.61 15.00
C ILE A 519 43.61 0.64 13.48
N ARG A 520 43.03 -0.32 12.79
CA ARG A 520 42.93 -0.26 11.31
C ARG A 520 42.02 0.92 10.96
N SER A 521 42.40 1.65 9.93
CA SER A 521 41.54 2.72 9.43
C SER A 521 40.18 2.11 9.00
N ARG A 522 39.11 2.89 9.11
CA ARG A 522 37.76 2.46 8.73
C ARG A 522 37.71 1.95 7.28
N ALA A 523 38.53 2.51 6.40
CA ALA A 523 38.69 2.08 5.01
C ALA A 523 39.35 0.71 4.90
N GLU A 524 40.36 0.40 5.72
CA GLU A 524 41.02 -0.91 5.74
C GLU A 524 40.10 -2.01 6.29
N GLN A 525 39.24 -1.68 7.28
CA GLN A 525 38.20 -2.60 7.77
C GLN A 525 37.17 -2.90 6.68
N GLN A 526 36.71 -1.91 5.94
CA GLN A 526 35.78 -2.10 4.83
C GLN A 526 36.37 -2.98 3.71
N ILE A 527 37.65 -2.79 3.36
CA ILE A 527 38.33 -3.61 2.34
C ILE A 527 38.44 -5.07 2.79
N VAL A 528 38.74 -5.31 4.08
CA VAL A 528 38.84 -6.66 4.63
C VAL A 528 37.48 -7.32 4.68
N GLU A 529 36.44 -6.62 5.14
CA GLU A 529 35.07 -7.13 5.17
C GLU A 529 34.55 -7.44 3.76
N GLU A 530 34.86 -6.60 2.77
CA GLU A 530 34.49 -6.82 1.37
C GLU A 530 35.25 -8.01 0.76
N ALA A 531 36.52 -8.18 1.10
CA ALA A 531 37.31 -9.33 0.66
C ALA A 531 36.81 -10.64 1.29
N GLU A 532 36.47 -10.63 2.56
CA GLU A 532 35.89 -11.81 3.25
C GLU A 532 34.50 -12.14 2.69
N ARG A 533 33.69 -11.15 2.41
CA ARG A 533 32.38 -11.32 1.77
C ARG A 533 32.53 -11.98 0.39
N LYS A 534 33.45 -11.47 -0.42
CA LYS A 534 33.74 -12.00 -1.75
C LYS A 534 34.29 -13.43 -1.67
N GLN A 535 35.09 -13.73 -0.66
CA GLN A 535 35.63 -15.07 -0.45
C GLN A 535 34.54 -16.07 0.00
N ARG A 536 33.63 -15.67 0.90
CA ARG A 536 32.46 -16.48 1.29
C ARG A 536 31.53 -16.74 0.09
N LEU A 537 31.25 -15.71 -0.72
CA LEU A 537 30.44 -15.83 -1.94
C LEU A 537 31.08 -16.78 -2.96
N MET A 538 32.40 -16.68 -3.18
CA MET A 538 33.14 -17.55 -4.09
C MET A 538 33.26 -18.99 -3.57
N ALA A 539 33.41 -19.17 -2.27
CA ALA A 539 33.39 -20.49 -1.65
C ALA A 539 32.00 -21.14 -1.85
N PHE A 540 30.93 -20.39 -1.66
CA PHE A 540 29.57 -20.85 -1.85
C PHE A 540 29.27 -21.22 -3.33
N ILE A 541 29.71 -20.39 -4.30
CA ILE A 541 29.54 -20.63 -5.73
C ILE A 541 30.36 -21.84 -6.17
N ASN A 542 31.59 -22.03 -5.64
CA ASN A 542 32.47 -23.12 -5.99
C ASN A 542 32.09 -24.47 -5.37
N THR A 543 31.33 -24.48 -4.28
CA THR A 543 30.79 -25.71 -3.69
C THR A 543 29.60 -26.29 -4.49
N ARG A 544 29.08 -25.56 -5.50
CA ARG A 544 28.01 -26.03 -6.40
C ARG A 544 28.36 -25.83 -7.87
N PRO A 545 29.15 -26.76 -8.49
CA PRO A 545 29.55 -26.62 -9.89
C PRO A 545 28.41 -26.70 -10.92
N ASN A 546 27.15 -26.97 -10.53
CA ASN A 546 26.02 -27.13 -11.46
C ASN A 546 24.69 -26.50 -11.01
N ALA A 547 24.69 -25.34 -10.36
CA ALA A 547 23.45 -24.68 -10.00
C ALA A 547 22.53 -24.38 -11.20
N ALA A 548 23.10 -24.18 -12.40
CA ALA A 548 22.33 -23.96 -13.64
C ALA A 548 21.74 -25.27 -14.21
N ALA A 549 22.37 -26.43 -13.96
CA ALA A 549 21.86 -27.74 -14.38
C ALA A 549 20.84 -28.31 -13.37
N ALA A 550 21.04 -28.05 -12.07
CA ALA A 550 20.08 -28.43 -11.02
C ALA A 550 18.76 -27.65 -11.13
N ALA A 551 18.79 -26.40 -11.58
CA ALA A 551 17.58 -25.59 -11.80
C ALA A 551 16.70 -26.12 -12.96
N LYS A 552 17.24 -26.86 -13.91
CA LYS A 552 16.47 -27.54 -14.98
C LYS A 552 15.89 -28.89 -14.56
N ALA A 553 16.50 -29.56 -13.58
CA ALA A 553 16.05 -30.87 -13.09
C ALA A 553 15.01 -30.81 -11.97
N SER A 554 14.88 -29.64 -11.26
CA SER A 554 13.97 -29.49 -10.12
C SER A 554 12.50 -29.21 -10.48
N VAL A 555 12.13 -29.27 -11.76
CA VAL A 555 10.72 -29.12 -12.19
C VAL A 555 9.91 -30.40 -12.05
N GLU A 556 10.52 -31.58 -11.88
CA GLU A 556 9.82 -32.88 -11.96
C GLU A 556 10.12 -33.89 -10.87
N THR A 557 10.93 -33.62 -9.84
CA THR A 557 11.16 -34.60 -8.76
C THR A 557 11.14 -33.92 -7.39
N ASP A 558 10.20 -34.34 -6.55
CA ASP A 558 10.13 -34.13 -5.10
C ASP A 558 11.30 -34.81 -4.38
N ASP A 559 12.54 -34.37 -4.60
CA ASP A 559 13.70 -34.91 -3.89
C ASP A 559 14.10 -34.01 -2.70
N HIS A 560 13.57 -34.36 -1.53
CA HIS A 560 13.54 -33.64 -0.26
C HIS A 560 14.81 -33.78 0.60
N THR A 561 16.02 -33.91 0.05
CA THR A 561 17.06 -34.52 0.87
C THR A 561 18.09 -33.59 1.51
N THR A 562 18.20 -32.29 1.23
CA THR A 562 19.26 -31.48 1.90
C THR A 562 19.03 -29.99 2.11
N ASN A 563 17.97 -29.39 1.59
CA ASN A 563 17.74 -27.94 1.75
C ASN A 563 16.33 -27.68 2.29
N GLY A 564 16.21 -26.58 3.05
CA GLY A 564 14.92 -26.04 3.46
C GLY A 564 14.15 -25.40 2.28
N TYR A 565 13.12 -24.64 2.59
CA TYR A 565 12.25 -24.00 1.63
C TYR A 565 12.71 -22.56 1.33
N SER A 566 12.73 -22.18 0.04
CA SER A 566 13.07 -20.82 -0.37
C SER A 566 11.83 -19.97 -0.57
N ILE A 567 12.02 -18.63 -0.54
CA ILE A 567 10.95 -17.65 -0.81
C ILE A 567 10.33 -17.83 -2.20
N SER A 568 11.02 -18.43 -3.17
CA SER A 568 10.53 -18.68 -4.52
C SER A 568 9.26 -19.54 -4.58
N ARG A 569 8.93 -20.25 -3.50
CA ARG A 569 7.66 -20.97 -3.37
C ARG A 569 6.45 -20.08 -3.34
N LEU A 570 6.61 -18.84 -2.89
CA LEU A 570 5.54 -17.83 -2.83
C LEU A 570 5.28 -17.21 -4.21
N ARG A 571 4.88 -18.00 -5.18
CA ARG A 571 4.73 -17.59 -6.59
C ARG A 571 3.71 -16.48 -6.81
N GLN A 572 2.77 -16.29 -5.89
CA GLN A 572 1.71 -15.25 -5.96
C GLN A 572 2.11 -13.96 -5.23
N LEU A 573 3.32 -13.91 -4.68
CA LEU A 573 3.77 -12.75 -3.90
C LEU A 573 3.91 -11.51 -4.80
N ARG A 574 3.21 -10.45 -4.44
CA ARG A 574 3.17 -9.17 -5.17
C ARG A 574 3.84 -8.06 -4.41
N ILE A 575 3.76 -8.07 -3.09
CA ILE A 575 4.35 -7.05 -2.23
C ILE A 575 5.24 -7.75 -1.20
N LEU A 576 6.50 -7.30 -1.14
CA LEU A 576 7.49 -7.76 -0.18
C LEU A 576 8.22 -6.57 0.42
N ASN A 577 8.16 -6.47 1.74
CA ASN A 577 8.87 -5.44 2.49
C ASN A 577 9.96 -6.10 3.35
N LEU A 578 11.21 -5.79 3.03
CA LEU A 578 12.42 -6.24 3.73
C LEU A 578 13.24 -5.05 4.25
N THR A 579 12.59 -3.91 4.45
CA THR A 579 13.25 -2.70 4.97
C THR A 579 13.96 -2.99 6.28
N ARG A 580 15.23 -2.59 6.39
CA ARG A 580 16.08 -2.78 7.58
C ARG A 580 16.37 -4.24 7.97
N CYS A 581 16.26 -5.18 7.05
CA CYS A 581 16.73 -6.55 7.28
C CYS A 581 18.25 -6.61 7.10
N ASN A 582 18.99 -6.31 8.16
CA ASN A 582 20.44 -6.05 8.09
C ASN A 582 21.31 -7.29 7.84
N GLN A 583 20.77 -8.50 8.00
CA GLN A 583 21.52 -9.74 7.75
C GLN A 583 21.34 -10.28 6.31
N LEU A 584 20.53 -9.59 5.49
CA LEU A 584 20.37 -9.94 4.08
C LEU A 584 21.57 -9.45 3.28
N THR A 585 22.16 -10.37 2.52
CA THR A 585 23.27 -10.08 1.60
C THR A 585 22.87 -10.39 0.14
N ASP A 586 23.82 -10.22 -0.77
CA ASP A 586 23.65 -10.63 -2.17
C ASP A 586 23.30 -12.11 -2.34
N VAL A 587 23.67 -12.97 -1.38
CA VAL A 587 23.41 -14.41 -1.42
C VAL A 587 21.91 -14.69 -1.52
N SER A 588 21.08 -13.98 -0.74
CA SER A 588 19.61 -14.13 -0.83
C SER A 588 19.08 -13.88 -2.23
N LEU A 589 19.60 -12.83 -2.90
CA LEU A 589 19.12 -12.42 -4.23
C LEU A 589 19.69 -13.26 -5.37
N LEU A 590 20.91 -13.80 -5.18
CA LEU A 590 21.57 -14.68 -6.16
C LEU A 590 20.99 -16.10 -6.15
N CYS A 591 20.61 -16.59 -4.96
CA CYS A 591 20.19 -17.96 -4.74
C CYS A 591 18.66 -18.01 -4.64
N ASP A 592 18.02 -18.41 -5.72
CA ASP A 592 16.62 -18.83 -5.76
C ASP A 592 15.57 -17.74 -5.39
N PHE A 593 15.91 -16.43 -5.55
CA PHE A 593 14.97 -15.33 -5.38
C PHE A 593 14.19 -15.08 -6.67
N ARG A 594 13.23 -15.99 -6.99
CA ARG A 594 12.45 -15.94 -8.23
C ARG A 594 10.98 -15.69 -7.94
N LEU A 595 10.58 -14.43 -8.03
CA LEU A 595 9.22 -13.97 -7.75
C LEU A 595 8.63 -13.27 -8.98
N PRO A 596 8.06 -14.01 -9.94
CA PRO A 596 7.64 -13.47 -11.24
C PRO A 596 6.48 -12.47 -11.13
N GLU A 597 5.65 -12.58 -10.09
CA GLU A 597 4.48 -11.69 -9.84
C GLU A 597 4.83 -10.48 -8.96
N LEU A 598 6.07 -10.35 -8.47
CA LEU A 598 6.46 -9.31 -7.53
C LEU A 598 6.38 -7.93 -8.19
N GLN A 599 5.53 -7.06 -7.64
CA GLN A 599 5.26 -5.71 -8.14
C GLN A 599 5.91 -4.64 -7.27
N GLN A 600 5.94 -4.86 -5.96
CA GLN A 600 6.49 -3.90 -5.00
C GLN A 600 7.52 -4.59 -4.12
N LEU A 601 8.71 -4.00 -4.06
CA LEU A 601 9.81 -4.48 -3.24
C LEU A 601 10.45 -3.31 -2.51
N SER A 602 10.57 -3.43 -1.18
CA SER A 602 11.43 -2.56 -0.39
C SER A 602 12.60 -3.33 0.17
N LEU A 603 13.79 -2.84 -0.12
CA LEU A 603 15.07 -3.25 0.44
C LEU A 603 15.76 -2.05 1.10
N ALA A 604 14.99 -1.03 1.50
CA ALA A 604 15.53 0.17 2.10
C ALA A 604 16.35 -0.16 3.36
N GLN A 605 17.48 0.50 3.52
CA GLN A 605 18.41 0.29 4.63
C GLN A 605 19.04 -1.12 4.74
N CYS A 606 18.96 -1.96 3.69
CA CYS A 606 19.69 -3.21 3.62
C CYS A 606 21.13 -2.97 3.17
N GLN A 607 22.03 -2.78 4.16
CA GLN A 607 23.38 -2.28 3.94
C GLN A 607 24.33 -3.25 3.19
N GLN A 608 24.01 -4.54 3.18
CA GLN A 608 24.87 -5.58 2.63
C GLN A 608 24.52 -5.98 1.18
N ILE A 609 23.57 -5.31 0.57
CA ILE A 609 23.19 -5.56 -0.83
C ILE A 609 24.06 -4.70 -1.75
N SER A 610 24.71 -5.35 -2.70
CA SER A 610 25.58 -4.70 -3.69
C SER A 610 25.01 -4.76 -5.11
N VAL A 611 25.80 -4.29 -6.08
CA VAL A 611 25.46 -4.33 -7.53
C VAL A 611 25.14 -5.74 -8.00
N GLU A 612 25.86 -6.76 -7.48
CA GLU A 612 25.69 -8.16 -7.92
C GLU A 612 24.32 -8.70 -7.48
N GLY A 613 23.90 -8.39 -6.24
CA GLY A 613 22.56 -8.75 -5.76
C GLY A 613 21.47 -8.06 -6.59
N ILE A 614 21.62 -6.77 -6.89
CA ILE A 614 20.68 -6.04 -7.74
C ILE A 614 20.60 -6.63 -9.16
N ARG A 615 21.75 -7.00 -9.75
CA ARG A 615 21.78 -7.65 -11.07
C ARG A 615 20.99 -8.96 -11.09
N ALA A 616 21.10 -9.75 -10.03
CA ALA A 616 20.32 -11.00 -9.90
C ALA A 616 18.83 -10.71 -9.71
N LEU A 617 18.49 -9.75 -8.84
CA LEU A 617 17.12 -9.34 -8.55
C LEU A 617 16.37 -8.94 -9.82
N VAL A 618 16.92 -8.02 -10.62
CA VAL A 618 16.22 -7.49 -11.80
C VAL A 618 15.98 -8.52 -12.88
N ARG A 619 16.83 -9.56 -12.95
CA ARG A 619 16.65 -10.70 -13.87
C ARG A 619 15.58 -11.68 -13.40
N ASN A 620 15.50 -11.90 -12.09
CA ASN A 620 14.62 -12.88 -11.49
C ASN A 620 13.21 -12.34 -11.19
N CYS A 621 13.06 -11.02 -11.06
CA CYS A 621 11.81 -10.33 -10.72
C CYS A 621 11.46 -9.21 -11.72
N PRO A 622 11.16 -9.52 -12.99
CA PRO A 622 10.98 -8.52 -14.06
C PRO A 622 9.68 -7.72 -13.94
N SER A 623 8.77 -8.12 -13.06
CA SER A 623 7.44 -7.48 -12.88
C SER A 623 7.44 -6.33 -11.89
N ILE A 624 8.59 -5.97 -11.30
CA ILE A 624 8.68 -4.91 -10.30
C ILE A 624 8.28 -3.57 -10.92
N GLU A 625 7.28 -2.93 -10.30
CA GLU A 625 6.77 -1.60 -10.63
C GLU A 625 7.23 -0.55 -9.63
N GLN A 626 7.44 -0.94 -8.37
CA GLN A 626 7.91 -0.06 -7.30
C GLN A 626 9.10 -0.70 -6.60
N LEU A 627 10.20 0.02 -6.55
CA LEU A 627 11.44 -0.42 -5.92
C LEU A 627 11.96 0.65 -4.98
N ASP A 628 12.13 0.30 -3.71
CA ASP A 628 12.73 1.16 -2.70
C ASP A 628 14.09 0.59 -2.28
N LEU A 629 15.13 1.37 -2.55
CA LEU A 629 16.53 1.09 -2.20
C LEU A 629 17.12 2.24 -1.36
N SER A 630 16.26 2.98 -0.67
CA SER A 630 16.68 4.13 0.16
C SER A 630 17.72 3.70 1.18
N GLU A 631 18.74 4.56 1.38
CA GLU A 631 19.78 4.37 2.38
C GLU A 631 20.63 3.08 2.21
N CYS A 632 20.66 2.48 1.01
CA CYS A 632 21.54 1.38 0.66
C CYS A 632 22.91 1.92 0.24
N HIS A 633 23.87 1.99 1.17
CA HIS A 633 25.14 2.70 0.94
C HIS A 633 26.15 1.95 0.06
N SER A 634 25.91 0.67 -0.23
CA SER A 634 26.78 -0.16 -1.10
C SER A 634 26.41 -0.04 -2.59
N LEU A 635 25.34 0.70 -2.93
CA LEU A 635 24.88 0.86 -4.31
C LEU A 635 25.58 2.01 -5.02
N ASN A 636 26.04 1.75 -6.25
CA ASN A 636 26.66 2.74 -7.14
C ASN A 636 25.87 2.87 -8.46
N ASP A 637 26.34 3.73 -9.36
CA ASP A 637 25.67 4.01 -10.65
C ASP A 637 25.42 2.75 -11.49
N ARG A 638 26.29 1.73 -11.41
CA ARG A 638 26.09 0.46 -12.13
C ARG A 638 24.88 -0.31 -11.65
N ALA A 639 24.52 -0.20 -10.38
CA ALA A 639 23.29 -0.83 -9.88
C ALA A 639 22.06 -0.16 -10.53
N VAL A 640 22.07 1.16 -10.62
CA VAL A 640 20.98 1.95 -11.25
C VAL A 640 20.88 1.65 -12.74
N GLU A 641 22.02 1.51 -13.44
CA GLU A 641 22.08 1.04 -14.82
C GLU A 641 21.32 -0.28 -15.01
N GLN A 642 21.65 -1.30 -14.17
CA GLN A 642 20.99 -2.61 -14.24
C GLN A 642 19.48 -2.53 -13.97
N ILE A 643 19.07 -1.69 -13.00
CA ILE A 643 17.66 -1.45 -12.70
C ILE A 643 16.94 -0.84 -13.90
N ALA A 644 17.48 0.24 -14.45
CA ALA A 644 16.87 0.97 -15.54
C ALA A 644 16.75 0.15 -16.83
N GLU A 645 17.77 -0.68 -17.14
CA GLU A 645 17.82 -1.51 -18.34
C GLU A 645 16.83 -2.68 -18.30
N HIS A 646 16.71 -3.35 -17.12
CA HIS A 646 15.97 -4.60 -17.00
C HIS A 646 14.54 -4.44 -16.50
N LEU A 647 14.26 -3.49 -15.59
CA LEU A 647 12.93 -3.29 -15.02
C LEU A 647 12.08 -2.35 -15.89
N ARG A 648 11.64 -2.83 -17.04
CA ARG A 648 10.86 -2.04 -18.01
C ARG A 648 9.50 -1.57 -17.51
N ARG A 649 8.98 -2.17 -16.42
CA ARG A 649 7.70 -1.80 -15.79
C ARG A 649 7.85 -0.84 -14.61
N LEU A 650 9.08 -0.44 -14.28
CA LEU A 650 9.38 0.39 -13.12
C LEU A 650 8.71 1.76 -13.23
N ARG A 651 7.90 2.10 -12.22
CA ARG A 651 7.14 3.34 -12.11
C ARG A 651 7.63 4.22 -10.98
N THR A 652 7.99 3.59 -9.86
CA THR A 652 8.49 4.29 -8.68
C THR A 652 9.84 3.74 -8.30
N LEU A 653 10.81 4.63 -8.20
CA LEU A 653 12.15 4.30 -7.74
C LEU A 653 12.55 5.26 -6.61
N SER A 654 12.86 4.71 -5.44
CA SER A 654 13.43 5.46 -4.34
C SER A 654 14.88 5.09 -4.14
N LEU A 655 15.77 6.09 -4.22
CA LEU A 655 17.22 6.00 -4.04
C LEU A 655 17.67 7.00 -2.97
N ARG A 656 16.77 7.38 -2.07
CA ARG A 656 17.01 8.38 -1.04
C ARG A 656 18.26 8.04 -0.24
N ARG A 657 19.15 9.05 0.00
CA ARG A 657 20.39 8.93 0.79
C ARG A 657 21.34 7.81 0.32
N CYS A 658 21.33 7.43 -0.94
CA CYS A 658 22.34 6.55 -1.52
C CYS A 658 23.59 7.38 -1.88
N HIS A 659 24.60 7.38 -1.04
CA HIS A 659 25.70 8.33 -1.09
C HIS A 659 26.75 8.07 -2.20
N GLN A 660 26.75 6.88 -2.82
CA GLN A 660 27.69 6.56 -3.90
C GLN A 660 27.14 6.84 -5.31
N LEU A 661 25.88 7.30 -5.38
CA LEU A 661 25.24 7.61 -6.65
C LEU A 661 25.63 9.00 -7.14
N THR A 662 25.91 9.10 -8.45
CA THR A 662 26.27 10.33 -9.13
C THR A 662 25.28 10.66 -10.23
N ASP A 663 25.54 11.72 -10.98
CA ASP A 663 24.72 12.14 -12.13
C ASP A 663 24.62 11.07 -13.23
N PHE A 664 25.56 10.13 -13.32
CA PHE A 664 25.49 9.02 -14.28
C PHE A 664 24.25 8.14 -14.02
N SER A 665 23.84 7.99 -12.75
CA SER A 665 22.58 7.30 -12.43
C SER A 665 21.38 7.97 -13.11
N LEU A 666 21.32 9.30 -13.15
CA LEU A 666 20.23 10.03 -13.82
C LEU A 666 20.27 9.83 -15.33
N ASP A 667 21.46 9.79 -15.92
CA ASP A 667 21.63 9.55 -17.35
C ASP A 667 21.15 8.14 -17.74
N TYR A 668 21.47 7.11 -16.96
CA TYR A 668 20.96 5.74 -17.18
C TYR A 668 19.43 5.66 -17.06
N ILE A 669 18.86 6.32 -16.04
CA ILE A 669 17.40 6.40 -15.86
C ILE A 669 16.75 7.08 -17.06
N ALA A 670 17.33 8.21 -17.53
CA ALA A 670 16.82 8.95 -18.67
C ALA A 670 16.82 8.13 -19.99
N CYS A 671 17.81 7.26 -20.16
CA CYS A 671 17.94 6.43 -21.36
C CYS A 671 16.96 5.23 -21.37
N HIS A 672 16.76 4.58 -20.22
CA HIS A 672 16.14 3.25 -20.18
C HIS A 672 14.80 3.20 -19.44
N ALA A 673 14.57 4.00 -18.41
CA ALA A 673 13.40 3.89 -17.51
C ALA A 673 12.15 4.64 -18.03
N ARG A 674 11.68 4.32 -19.23
CA ARG A 674 10.60 5.06 -19.92
C ARG A 674 9.24 5.07 -19.23
N GLN A 675 9.00 4.11 -18.32
CA GLN A 675 7.75 4.00 -17.57
C GLN A 675 7.80 4.69 -16.21
N LEU A 676 8.97 5.26 -15.85
CA LEU A 676 9.17 5.86 -14.53
C LEU A 676 8.29 7.11 -14.36
N ARG A 677 7.59 7.19 -13.25
CA ARG A 677 6.67 8.27 -12.87
C ARG A 677 7.16 9.06 -11.68
N MET A 678 7.78 8.37 -10.73
CA MET A 678 8.28 8.96 -9.49
C MET A 678 9.71 8.53 -9.24
N LEU A 679 10.57 9.50 -8.98
CA LEU A 679 11.96 9.29 -8.59
C LEU A 679 12.26 10.09 -7.32
N ASP A 680 12.72 9.41 -6.27
CA ASP A 680 13.20 10.02 -5.04
C ASP A 680 14.72 9.89 -4.94
N VAL A 681 15.43 11.01 -5.05
CA VAL A 681 16.90 11.09 -4.92
C VAL A 681 17.32 12.03 -3.79
N ARG A 682 16.42 12.33 -2.85
CA ARG A 682 16.72 13.19 -1.70
C ARG A 682 17.91 12.67 -0.91
N GLY A 683 18.85 13.56 -0.57
CA GLY A 683 20.03 13.24 0.22
C GLY A 683 21.13 12.49 -0.53
N CYS A 684 21.07 12.34 -1.85
CA CYS A 684 22.15 11.85 -2.68
C CYS A 684 23.17 12.98 -2.92
N LYS A 685 24.28 12.99 -2.17
CA LYS A 685 25.23 14.13 -2.07
C LYS A 685 26.03 14.42 -3.33
N HIS A 686 26.15 13.45 -4.24
CA HIS A 686 26.97 13.57 -5.46
C HIS A 686 26.11 13.69 -6.73
N MET A 687 24.82 13.92 -6.59
CA MET A 687 23.90 14.25 -7.70
C MET A 687 23.70 15.76 -7.80
N CYS A 688 23.42 16.23 -8.99
CA CYS A 688 23.17 17.66 -9.27
C CYS A 688 21.94 18.17 -8.48
N GLU A 689 21.93 19.49 -8.23
CA GLU A 689 20.83 20.16 -7.50
C GLU A 689 19.49 20.11 -8.24
N ASP A 690 19.51 20.04 -9.56
CA ASP A 690 18.31 19.96 -10.41
C ASP A 690 18.32 18.72 -11.31
N PRO A 691 17.91 17.55 -10.80
CA PRO A 691 17.79 16.33 -11.60
C PRO A 691 16.80 16.44 -12.76
N ALA A 692 15.83 17.35 -12.68
CA ALA A 692 14.79 17.50 -13.69
C ALA A 692 15.36 17.87 -15.07
N MET A 693 16.43 18.63 -15.11
CA MET A 693 17.09 19.01 -16.36
C MET A 693 17.66 17.82 -17.15
N ARG A 694 18.13 16.78 -16.45
CA ARG A 694 18.66 15.56 -17.09
C ARG A 694 17.56 14.58 -17.49
N LEU A 695 16.43 14.62 -16.80
CA LEU A 695 15.31 13.68 -16.96
C LEU A 695 14.20 14.19 -17.89
N VAL A 696 14.43 15.28 -18.62
CA VAL A 696 13.45 15.88 -19.56
C VAL A 696 12.98 14.89 -20.64
N SER A 697 13.81 13.90 -20.98
CA SER A 697 13.47 12.88 -21.98
C SER A 697 12.42 11.86 -21.52
N LEU A 698 12.10 11.80 -20.22
CA LEU A 698 11.14 10.82 -19.69
C LEU A 698 9.71 11.36 -19.79
N PRO A 699 8.86 10.78 -20.66
CA PRO A 699 7.55 11.34 -20.96
C PRO A 699 6.52 11.17 -19.83
N LEU A 700 6.73 10.20 -18.93
CA LEU A 700 5.78 9.84 -17.86
C LEU A 700 6.24 10.28 -16.47
N LEU A 701 7.42 10.87 -16.35
CA LEU A 701 7.96 11.29 -15.06
C LEU A 701 7.20 12.54 -14.56
N THR A 702 6.37 12.35 -13.54
CA THR A 702 5.54 13.41 -12.97
C THR A 702 6.12 13.99 -11.70
N THR A 703 6.91 13.21 -10.96
CA THR A 703 7.42 13.60 -9.66
C THR A 703 8.89 13.27 -9.52
N ILE A 704 9.67 14.30 -9.26
CA ILE A 704 11.08 14.18 -8.87
C ILE A 704 11.21 14.83 -7.49
N LEU A 705 11.75 14.09 -6.52
CA LEU A 705 12.10 14.60 -5.21
C LEU A 705 13.62 14.86 -5.20
N PRO A 706 14.06 16.14 -5.32
CA PRO A 706 15.47 16.49 -5.52
C PRO A 706 16.33 16.37 -4.27
N GLY A 707 17.66 16.36 -4.46
CA GLY A 707 18.67 15.99 -3.47
C GLY A 707 18.93 16.94 -2.29
N LEU A 708 18.57 18.22 -2.34
CA LEU A 708 18.94 19.22 -1.33
C LEU A 708 17.69 19.85 -0.69
N HIS A 709 17.67 19.81 0.65
CA HIS A 709 16.78 20.41 1.66
C HIS A 709 15.49 19.64 2.01
N ASP A 710 15.51 19.10 3.19
CA ASP A 710 14.66 19.20 4.39
C ASP A 710 14.81 17.97 5.30
N GLU A 711 15.76 18.08 6.25
CA GLU A 711 16.00 17.02 7.24
C GLU A 711 15.00 17.02 8.41
N ASN A 712 14.08 18.00 8.51
CA ASN A 712 13.36 18.23 9.77
C ASN A 712 11.85 17.97 9.77
N ASN A 713 11.26 17.38 8.74
CA ASN A 713 9.81 17.20 8.78
C ASN A 713 9.30 15.94 8.08
N VAL A 714 9.71 14.75 8.50
CA VAL A 714 8.90 13.53 8.27
C VAL A 714 9.25 12.47 9.32
N ALA A 715 8.52 12.45 10.41
CA ALA A 715 8.33 11.24 11.17
C ALA A 715 7.38 10.33 10.38
N SER A 716 7.80 9.07 10.16
CA SER A 716 6.96 7.92 9.77
C SER A 716 5.95 8.16 8.64
N ALA A 717 6.38 8.02 7.40
CA ALA A 717 5.48 7.67 6.31
C ALA A 717 5.87 6.27 5.81
N GLY A 718 5.16 5.27 6.30
CA GLY A 718 5.00 4.01 5.60
C GLY A 718 4.44 4.28 4.20
N PHE A 719 4.69 3.40 3.25
CA PHE A 719 4.28 3.46 1.85
C PHE A 719 2.90 4.12 1.68
N GLY A 720 2.90 5.44 1.56
CA GLY A 720 1.78 6.27 1.24
C GLY A 720 2.31 7.35 0.33
N ILE A 721 1.85 7.38 -0.89
CA ILE A 721 2.18 8.37 -1.90
C ILE A 721 1.97 9.75 -1.30
N THR A 722 3.05 10.47 -0.97
CA THR A 722 2.99 11.89 -0.62
C THR A 722 3.86 12.66 -1.59
N LEU A 723 3.20 13.33 -2.51
CA LEU A 723 3.80 14.24 -3.48
C LEU A 723 4.14 15.56 -2.79
N MET A 724 5.40 15.99 -2.83
CA MET A 724 5.83 17.33 -2.43
C MET A 724 6.49 18.03 -3.61
N ALA A 725 5.89 19.08 -4.14
CA ALA A 725 6.54 20.01 -5.07
C ALA A 725 7.04 21.23 -4.28
N SER A 726 8.27 21.67 -4.55
CA SER A 726 8.83 22.91 -4.03
C SER A 726 8.28 24.11 -4.79
N SER A 727 7.84 25.15 -4.08
CA SER A 727 7.51 26.46 -4.64
C SER A 727 8.75 27.15 -5.22
N PRO A 728 8.67 27.82 -6.38
CA PRO A 728 9.78 28.62 -6.87
C PRO A 728 9.84 29.96 -6.12
N SER A 729 10.98 30.26 -5.51
CA SER A 729 11.30 31.61 -5.02
C SER A 729 11.48 32.55 -6.20
N SER A 730 10.73 33.65 -6.17
CA SER A 730 10.81 34.75 -7.13
C SER A 730 12.15 35.49 -7.05
N SER A 731 12.99 35.37 -8.07
CA SER A 731 13.83 36.45 -8.61
C SER A 731 14.76 35.93 -9.73
N ALA A 732 14.35 36.02 -10.98
CA ALA A 732 15.24 36.26 -12.12
C ALA A 732 14.42 36.59 -13.39
N ALA A 733 14.89 37.56 -14.12
CA ALA A 733 14.29 38.19 -15.29
C ALA A 733 14.02 37.25 -16.48
N PRO A 734 13.14 37.61 -17.43
CA PRO A 734 12.60 36.68 -18.41
C PRO A 734 13.61 36.38 -19.51
N ARG A 735 13.94 35.10 -19.69
CA ARG A 735 14.56 34.57 -20.93
C ARG A 735 13.47 34.03 -21.85
N ARG A 736 13.57 34.37 -23.13
CA ARG A 736 12.64 34.03 -24.23
C ARG A 736 12.40 32.51 -24.32
N PRO A 737 11.16 32.08 -24.58
CA PRO A 737 10.83 30.65 -24.68
C PRO A 737 11.35 30.04 -26.01
N ILE A 738 11.97 28.88 -25.87
CA ILE A 738 12.27 27.96 -26.99
C ILE A 738 10.98 27.15 -27.24
N PRO A 739 10.53 26.95 -28.50
CA PRO A 739 9.29 26.24 -28.78
C PRO A 739 9.37 24.76 -28.34
N ARG A 740 8.45 24.32 -27.51
CA ARG A 740 8.28 22.92 -27.08
C ARG A 740 7.63 22.10 -28.21
N PRO A 741 8.04 20.85 -28.44
CA PRO A 741 7.26 19.92 -29.24
C PRO A 741 5.92 19.65 -28.51
N PRO A 742 4.84 19.32 -29.25
CA PRO A 742 3.51 19.16 -28.69
C PRO A 742 3.50 18.03 -27.64
N ALA A 743 3.13 18.37 -26.43
CA ALA A 743 2.92 17.41 -25.34
C ALA A 743 1.75 16.49 -25.70
N MET A 744 2.00 15.19 -25.71
CA MET A 744 0.92 14.21 -25.74
C MET A 744 0.07 14.32 -24.46
N PRO A 745 -1.24 14.11 -24.53
CA PRO A 745 -2.11 14.27 -23.38
C PRO A 745 -1.73 13.28 -22.26
N LEU A 746 -1.59 13.82 -21.06
CA LEU A 746 -1.44 13.04 -19.83
C LEU A 746 -2.67 12.16 -19.63
N LEU A 747 -2.53 10.89 -19.91
CA LEU A 747 -3.52 9.85 -19.62
C LEU A 747 -2.94 8.96 -18.54
N ILE A 748 -3.44 9.17 -17.35
CA ILE A 748 -3.26 8.27 -16.20
C ILE A 748 -4.45 7.34 -16.11
#